data_dca2bfd954521bd68bb6cf3e10991704
#
_entry.id   dca2bfd954521bd68bb6cf3e10991704
#
_cell.length_a   1.000
_cell.length_b   1.000
_cell.length_c   1.000
_cell.angle_alpha   90.00
_cell.angle_beta   90.00
_cell.angle_gamma   90.00
#
_symmetry.space_group_name_H-M   'P 1'
#
loop_
_entity.id
_entity.type
_entity.pdbx_description
1 polymer ?
#
loop_
_entity_poly.entity_id
_entity_poly.type
_entity_poly.pdbx_seq_one_letter_code
_entity_poly.pdbx_strand_id
1 'polypeptide(L)'
;MTAPNRPPARPVGGPPAARMMMGAGGPPEKLQDFKGSTKRLLKMLAPQRALVGLVLLFGVASVFLSVLGPRLLGHATDVIFDGVVGRMLPAGVTKAEAVEGLRRQGNGKVADLLAGMNDVIPGQGIDFDKLLRVLAWVVVVYLFAWVFGVFQGRITARVVQTAVFDLRNQVEAKLSRLPLSYFDKQARGEVLSRATNDTDNIAQTLQQTFAQLITALLTVVGVLGMMFWISPLLALIALVTIPVSFFLTTFIGKRAQPQFVAQWKTTGRLNGHIEEMFTGHSLVKVFGRQHEAEQTFREHNDQLFASSFRAQFISGMIQPAMMFISNVNYVLVAVVGALRVTSGSLSLGEVQAFIQYSRQFSQPLTQVASMANLVQSGVASAERVFALLDAPEQTPDPAPLEMPPVQGRIAFENVSFRYTPDQPLIENLSLAVEPGQTVAIVGPTGAGKTTLVNLLMRFYDVTGGRITLDGVDIATMPREQLREQIGMVLQDTWLFGGTIAENLAYGADDHDEAAIVRAAEAAHVDGFVRMLPEGYETTLDEEGSNVSAGQKQLITIARAFLAEPSILILDEATSSVDTRTEVLIQRAMNTLRTGRTSFVIAHRLSTIRDADLILVMENGSIVEQGTHEELIAAEGAYARLYSAQFAQAVAEVD
;
A
#
# COMPACT_ATOMS: atom_id res chain seq x y z
N MET A 1 -10.20 10.27 -47.30
CA MET A 1 -11.03 10.20 -46.08
C MET A 1 -10.22 9.49 -45.04
N THR A 2 -9.59 10.26 -44.16
CA THR A 2 -8.69 9.80 -43.08
C THR A 2 -9.53 9.44 -41.88
N ALA A 3 -9.40 8.18 -41.40
CA ALA A 3 -10.08 7.68 -40.21
C ALA A 3 -9.56 8.38 -38.94
N PRO A 4 -10.41 8.71 -37.96
CA PRO A 4 -10.00 9.35 -36.72
C PRO A 4 -9.20 8.39 -35.81
N ASN A 5 -8.09 8.91 -35.33
CA ASN A 5 -7.14 8.28 -34.42
C ASN A 5 -7.84 7.95 -33.08
N ARG A 6 -8.15 6.67 -32.82
CA ARG A 6 -8.61 6.21 -31.51
C ARG A 6 -7.43 6.13 -30.56
N PRO A 7 -7.52 6.67 -29.33
CA PRO A 7 -6.50 6.45 -28.31
C PRO A 7 -6.44 4.97 -27.94
N PRO A 8 -5.25 4.42 -27.63
CA PRO A 8 -5.10 3.02 -27.26
C PRO A 8 -5.89 2.70 -26.00
N ALA A 9 -6.67 1.62 -26.04
CA ALA A 9 -7.42 1.09 -24.90
C ALA A 9 -6.47 0.80 -23.73
N ARG A 10 -6.83 1.27 -22.52
CA ARG A 10 -6.11 0.94 -21.29
C ARG A 10 -6.25 -0.55 -21.01
N PRO A 11 -5.18 -1.25 -20.62
CA PRO A 11 -5.26 -2.67 -20.31
C PRO A 11 -6.15 -2.89 -19.07
N VAL A 12 -7.10 -3.79 -19.22
CA VAL A 12 -7.96 -4.32 -18.15
C VAL A 12 -7.07 -5.06 -17.14
N GLY A 13 -7.29 -4.82 -15.86
CA GLY A 13 -6.45 -5.28 -14.76
C GLY A 13 -6.30 -6.80 -14.70
N GLY A 14 -5.06 -7.27 -14.64
CA GLY A 14 -4.71 -8.65 -14.34
C GLY A 14 -4.86 -9.00 -12.84
N PRO A 15 -4.84 -10.29 -12.48
CA PRO A 15 -5.10 -10.77 -11.12
C PRO A 15 -4.08 -10.22 -10.10
N PRO A 16 -4.48 -10.04 -8.82
CA PRO A 16 -3.70 -9.34 -7.78
C PRO A 16 -2.32 -9.96 -7.49
N ALA A 17 -2.10 -11.25 -7.75
CA ALA A 17 -0.83 -11.92 -7.52
C ALA A 17 0.31 -11.42 -8.44
N ALA A 18 0.01 -11.01 -9.67
CA ALA A 18 1.01 -10.46 -10.59
C ALA A 18 1.49 -9.05 -10.19
N ARG A 19 0.64 -8.27 -9.49
CA ARG A 19 1.00 -6.95 -8.94
C ARG A 19 1.88 -7.01 -7.70
N MET A 20 1.79 -8.05 -6.88
CA MET A 20 2.66 -8.23 -5.70
C MET A 20 4.14 -8.39 -6.07
N MET A 21 4.47 -8.99 -7.22
CA MET A 21 5.84 -9.08 -7.71
C MET A 21 6.37 -7.79 -8.37
N MET A 22 5.50 -6.87 -8.80
CA MET A 22 5.90 -5.58 -9.39
C MET A 22 6.26 -4.48 -8.38
N GLY A 23 5.98 -4.67 -7.07
CA GLY A 23 6.15 -3.63 -6.04
C GLY A 23 7.60 -3.23 -5.72
N ALA A 24 8.62 -3.91 -6.24
CA ALA A 24 10.02 -3.68 -5.85
C ALA A 24 10.90 -2.97 -6.90
N GLY A 25 10.39 -2.42 -8.02
CA GLY A 25 11.30 -1.89 -9.03
C GLY A 25 10.75 -1.09 -10.21
N GLY A 26 9.55 -0.53 -10.11
CA GLY A 26 9.03 0.38 -11.13
C GLY A 26 9.80 1.73 -11.15
N PRO A 27 9.77 2.48 -12.28
CA PRO A 27 10.31 3.83 -12.30
C PRO A 27 9.63 4.65 -11.22
N PRO A 28 10.39 5.52 -10.50
CA PRO A 28 9.81 6.35 -9.46
C PRO A 28 8.67 7.19 -10.06
N GLU A 29 7.45 7.00 -9.54
CA GLU A 29 6.31 7.85 -9.88
C GLU A 29 6.67 9.31 -9.63
N LYS A 30 6.25 10.20 -10.54
CA LYS A 30 6.49 11.64 -10.37
C LYS A 30 5.71 12.11 -9.15
N LEU A 31 6.43 12.38 -8.07
CA LEU A 31 5.91 13.02 -6.87
C LEU A 31 5.36 14.41 -7.23
N GLN A 32 4.11 14.68 -6.85
CA GLN A 32 3.48 15.98 -7.08
C GLN A 32 3.85 16.96 -5.95
N ASP A 33 3.84 16.50 -4.67
CA ASP A 33 4.18 17.31 -3.51
C ASP A 33 5.04 16.54 -2.49
N PHE A 34 6.33 16.39 -2.79
CA PHE A 34 7.29 15.77 -1.87
C PHE A 34 7.38 16.48 -0.52
N LYS A 35 7.38 17.82 -0.51
CA LYS A 35 7.56 18.59 0.73
C LYS A 35 6.33 18.53 1.63
N GLY A 36 5.13 18.66 1.07
CA GLY A 36 3.88 18.57 1.82
C GLY A 36 3.68 17.20 2.42
N SER A 37 3.85 16.14 1.63
CA SER A 37 3.71 14.75 2.08
C SER A 37 4.74 14.38 3.16
N THR A 38 5.99 14.79 3.01
CA THR A 38 7.02 14.59 4.05
C THR A 38 6.67 15.34 5.35
N LYS A 39 6.23 16.60 5.25
CA LYS A 39 5.81 17.38 6.43
C LYS A 39 4.62 16.73 7.13
N ARG A 40 3.66 16.21 6.36
CA ARG A 40 2.48 15.52 6.93
C ARG A 40 2.86 14.20 7.60
N LEU A 41 3.76 13.40 7.01
CA LEU A 41 4.34 12.21 7.64
C LEU A 41 5.02 12.53 8.97
N LEU A 42 5.85 13.57 9.02
CA LEU A 42 6.49 13.99 10.26
C LEU A 42 5.47 14.50 11.29
N LYS A 43 4.40 15.16 10.85
CA LYS A 43 3.33 15.62 11.73
C LYS A 43 2.56 14.43 12.36
N MET A 44 2.47 13.28 11.70
CA MET A 44 1.88 12.08 12.31
C MET A 44 2.62 11.58 13.55
N LEU A 45 3.91 11.91 13.68
CA LEU A 45 4.71 11.58 14.87
C LEU A 45 4.53 12.62 16.00
N ALA A 46 3.90 13.76 15.73
CA ALA A 46 3.75 14.87 16.69
C ALA A 46 2.99 14.51 17.98
N PRO A 47 1.96 13.64 17.97
CA PRO A 47 1.29 13.22 19.22
C PRO A 47 2.27 12.54 20.20
N GLN A 48 3.32 11.91 19.68
CA GLN A 48 4.32 11.15 20.43
C GLN A 48 5.62 11.94 20.66
N ARG A 49 5.59 13.28 20.61
CA ARG A 49 6.78 14.16 20.72
C ARG A 49 7.69 13.86 21.91
N ALA A 50 7.13 13.41 23.04
CA ALA A 50 7.91 13.04 24.21
C ALA A 50 8.75 11.78 23.95
N LEU A 51 8.18 10.76 23.30
CA LEU A 51 8.90 9.54 22.92
C LEU A 51 9.92 9.83 21.83
N VAL A 52 9.60 10.69 20.86
CA VAL A 52 10.56 11.16 19.85
C VAL A 52 11.74 11.89 20.52
N GLY A 53 11.48 12.72 21.53
CA GLY A 53 12.52 13.36 22.35
C GLY A 53 13.42 12.33 23.06
N LEU A 54 12.84 11.26 23.60
CA LEU A 54 13.61 10.16 24.21
C LEU A 54 14.45 9.40 23.18
N VAL A 55 13.92 9.16 21.95
CA VAL A 55 14.71 8.55 20.86
C VAL A 55 15.94 9.38 20.53
N LEU A 56 15.77 10.71 20.45
CA LEU A 56 16.88 11.62 20.21
C LEU A 56 17.88 11.59 21.37
N LEU A 57 17.42 11.65 22.63
CA LEU A 57 18.27 11.62 23.81
C LEU A 57 19.11 10.34 23.89
N PHE A 58 18.47 9.18 23.75
CA PHE A 58 19.17 7.90 23.77
C PHE A 58 20.07 7.71 22.54
N GLY A 59 19.67 8.25 21.38
CA GLY A 59 20.49 8.26 20.17
C GLY A 59 21.77 9.08 20.36
N VAL A 60 21.65 10.29 20.91
CA VAL A 60 22.81 11.15 21.23
C VAL A 60 23.71 10.46 22.25
N ALA A 61 23.16 9.90 23.33
CA ALA A 61 23.94 9.21 24.35
C ALA A 61 24.67 7.99 23.78
N SER A 62 23.97 7.15 23.01
CA SER A 62 24.54 5.96 22.35
C SER A 62 25.68 6.32 21.40
N VAL A 63 25.44 7.30 20.51
CA VAL A 63 26.45 7.73 19.54
C VAL A 63 27.64 8.40 20.23
N PHE A 64 27.40 9.27 21.20
CA PHE A 64 28.47 9.93 21.96
C PHE A 64 29.40 8.91 22.60
N LEU A 65 28.85 7.90 23.29
CA LEU A 65 29.64 6.84 23.90
C LEU A 65 30.35 5.98 22.83
N SER A 66 29.68 5.64 21.72
CA SER A 66 30.31 4.88 20.64
C SER A 66 31.49 5.63 20.00
N VAL A 67 31.38 6.96 19.88
CA VAL A 67 32.44 7.81 19.32
C VAL A 67 33.64 7.99 20.28
N LEU A 68 33.44 7.80 21.59
CA LEU A 68 34.56 7.80 22.56
C LEU A 68 35.42 6.53 22.48
N GLY A 69 34.86 5.42 22.02
CA GLY A 69 35.51 4.11 21.98
C GLY A 69 36.87 4.09 21.28
N PRO A 70 37.00 4.58 20.03
CA PRO A 70 38.26 4.62 19.31
C PRO A 70 39.37 5.42 20.05
N ARG A 71 39.01 6.52 20.72
CA ARG A 71 39.97 7.32 21.50
C ARG A 71 40.49 6.57 22.72
N LEU A 72 39.60 5.87 23.45
CA LEU A 72 39.99 5.05 24.60
C LEU A 72 40.87 3.88 24.17
N LEU A 73 40.54 3.23 23.03
CA LEU A 73 41.39 2.18 22.45
C LEU A 73 42.76 2.73 22.00
N GLY A 74 42.77 3.96 21.44
CA GLY A 74 44.01 4.66 21.12
C GLY A 74 44.87 4.86 22.38
N HIS A 75 44.26 5.33 23.49
CA HIS A 75 44.99 5.48 24.75
C HIS A 75 45.53 4.14 25.29
N ALA A 76 44.77 3.03 25.13
CA ALA A 76 45.31 1.70 25.47
C ALA A 76 46.55 1.33 24.62
N THR A 77 46.52 1.70 23.33
CA THR A 77 47.69 1.50 22.44
C THR A 77 48.90 2.34 22.89
N ASP A 78 48.67 3.58 23.31
CA ASP A 78 49.73 4.43 23.84
C ASP A 78 50.34 3.81 25.10
N VAL A 79 49.53 3.32 26.05
CA VAL A 79 50.03 2.64 27.27
C VAL A 79 50.93 1.43 26.93
N ILE A 80 50.54 0.64 25.92
CA ILE A 80 51.37 -0.49 25.48
C ILE A 80 52.67 0.01 24.86
N PHE A 81 52.59 0.99 23.96
CA PHE A 81 53.73 1.50 23.23
C PHE A 81 54.72 2.21 24.16
N ASP A 82 54.23 3.05 25.09
CA ASP A 82 55.02 3.72 26.12
C ASP A 82 55.77 2.71 26.98
N GLY A 83 55.13 1.61 27.40
CA GLY A 83 55.75 0.54 28.17
C GLY A 83 56.82 -0.25 27.40
N VAL A 84 56.58 -0.52 26.10
CA VAL A 84 57.58 -1.20 25.25
C VAL A 84 58.83 -0.31 25.10
N VAL A 85 58.63 0.98 24.79
CA VAL A 85 59.73 1.94 24.64
C VAL A 85 60.42 2.16 25.98
N GLY A 86 59.67 2.30 27.08
CA GLY A 86 60.26 2.44 28.44
C GLY A 86 61.15 1.29 28.81
N ARG A 87 60.84 0.04 28.47
CA ARG A 87 61.66 -1.15 28.70
C ARG A 87 62.98 -1.12 27.90
N MET A 88 62.98 -0.45 26.73
CA MET A 88 64.20 -0.34 25.92
C MET A 88 65.19 0.74 26.43
N LEU A 89 64.72 1.60 27.31
CA LEU A 89 65.53 2.68 27.88
C LEU A 89 66.25 2.23 29.18
N PRO A 90 67.44 2.79 29.50
CA PRO A 90 68.16 2.45 30.74
C PRO A 90 67.33 2.83 31.98
N ALA A 91 67.31 1.96 32.98
CA ALA A 91 66.64 2.23 34.25
C ALA A 91 67.44 3.32 35.06
N GLY A 92 66.63 4.19 35.71
CA GLY A 92 67.22 5.26 36.56
C GLY A 92 67.51 6.55 35.82
N VAL A 93 67.29 6.66 34.51
CA VAL A 93 67.42 7.88 33.71
C VAL A 93 66.07 8.55 33.60
N THR A 94 66.05 9.88 33.68
CA THR A 94 64.80 10.61 33.41
C THR A 94 64.46 10.63 31.91
N LYS A 95 63.19 10.78 31.55
CA LYS A 95 62.73 10.92 30.12
C LYS A 95 63.54 12.04 29.42
N ALA A 96 63.76 13.18 30.07
CA ALA A 96 64.51 14.32 29.53
C ALA A 96 65.94 13.97 29.22
N GLU A 97 66.61 13.26 30.11
CA GLU A 97 68.02 12.80 29.93
C GLU A 97 68.14 11.77 28.83
N ALA A 98 67.17 10.85 28.72
CA ALA A 98 67.07 9.87 27.61
C ALA A 98 66.92 10.58 26.26
N VAL A 99 66.03 11.58 26.15
CA VAL A 99 65.86 12.41 24.95
C VAL A 99 67.13 13.13 24.56
N GLU A 100 67.79 13.74 25.53
CA GLU A 100 69.06 14.46 25.28
C GLU A 100 70.19 13.51 24.89
N GLY A 101 70.25 12.34 25.52
CA GLY A 101 71.20 11.28 25.16
C GLY A 101 71.03 10.79 23.71
N LEU A 102 69.81 10.59 23.27
CA LEU A 102 69.47 10.21 21.88
C LEU A 102 69.83 11.34 20.88
N ARG A 103 69.66 12.60 21.26
CA ARG A 103 70.03 13.73 20.42
C ARG A 103 71.57 13.82 20.26
N ARG A 104 72.32 13.59 21.32
CA ARG A 104 73.80 13.55 21.27
C ARG A 104 74.33 12.39 20.42
N GLN A 105 73.61 11.29 20.33
CA GLN A 105 73.93 10.13 19.48
C GLN A 105 73.54 10.34 18.00
N GLY A 106 73.01 11.48 17.60
CA GLY A 106 72.61 11.78 16.24
C GLY A 106 71.18 11.21 15.85
N ASN A 107 70.50 10.61 16.82
CA ASN A 107 69.14 10.02 16.62
C ASN A 107 68.03 11.02 16.92
N GLY A 108 68.09 12.24 16.33
CA GLY A 108 67.17 13.32 16.60
C GLY A 108 65.70 12.94 16.40
N LYS A 109 65.38 12.17 15.37
CA LYS A 109 63.95 11.70 15.11
C LYS A 109 63.42 10.79 16.21
N VAL A 110 64.25 9.92 16.76
CA VAL A 110 63.85 9.03 17.87
C VAL A 110 63.72 9.82 19.16
N ALA A 111 64.57 10.83 19.35
CA ALA A 111 64.53 11.77 20.49
C ALA A 111 63.18 12.59 20.44
N ASP A 112 62.81 13.09 19.26
CA ASP A 112 61.58 13.86 19.10
C ASP A 112 60.30 12.95 19.29
N LEU A 113 60.34 11.70 18.81
CA LEU A 113 59.32 10.71 19.09
C LEU A 113 59.20 10.45 20.60
N LEU A 114 60.31 10.19 21.29
CA LEU A 114 60.31 9.97 22.74
C LEU A 114 59.85 11.22 23.51
N ALA A 115 60.19 12.42 23.06
CA ALA A 115 59.74 13.68 23.65
C ALA A 115 58.22 13.85 23.55
N GLY A 116 57.61 13.43 22.44
CA GLY A 116 56.17 13.47 22.21
C GLY A 116 55.34 12.40 22.96
N MET A 117 55.99 11.35 23.50
CA MET A 117 55.30 10.30 24.29
C MET A 117 54.97 10.87 25.70
N ASN A 118 53.75 10.59 26.22
CA ASN A 118 53.31 11.24 27.45
C ASN A 118 53.74 10.49 28.74
N ASP A 119 53.68 9.15 28.75
CA ASP A 119 53.74 8.33 29.96
C ASP A 119 54.92 7.33 29.96
N VAL A 120 55.97 7.57 29.18
CA VAL A 120 57.15 6.69 29.16
C VAL A 120 58.00 6.88 30.42
N ILE A 121 58.20 5.80 31.16
CA ILE A 121 59.03 5.71 32.32
C ILE A 121 60.27 4.83 31.96
N PRO A 122 61.49 5.39 31.81
CA PRO A 122 62.63 4.59 31.47
C PRO A 122 62.89 3.44 32.46
N GLY A 123 63.18 2.25 31.92
CA GLY A 123 63.40 1.05 32.71
C GLY A 123 62.16 0.32 33.17
N GLN A 124 60.96 0.87 32.93
CA GLN A 124 59.70 0.21 33.24
C GLN A 124 59.09 -0.39 31.99
N GLY A 125 58.43 -1.58 32.13
CA GLY A 125 57.69 -2.23 31.09
C GLY A 125 56.22 -1.72 31.01
N ILE A 126 55.36 -2.49 30.34
CA ILE A 126 53.94 -2.19 30.20
C ILE A 126 53.25 -2.19 31.56
N ASP A 127 52.56 -1.09 31.87
CA ASP A 127 51.69 -1.00 33.05
C ASP A 127 50.38 -1.75 32.76
N PHE A 128 50.32 -3.04 33.12
CA PHE A 128 49.17 -3.89 32.92
C PHE A 128 47.96 -3.44 33.75
N ASP A 129 48.17 -2.82 34.91
CA ASP A 129 47.05 -2.36 35.76
C ASP A 129 46.36 -1.12 35.12
N LYS A 130 47.14 -0.22 34.55
CA LYS A 130 46.63 0.93 33.77
C LYS A 130 45.95 0.47 32.51
N LEU A 131 46.56 -0.47 31.77
CA LEU A 131 45.98 -1.04 30.57
C LEU A 131 44.64 -1.73 30.85
N LEU A 132 44.57 -2.57 31.89
CA LEU A 132 43.33 -3.27 32.27
C LEU A 132 42.22 -2.27 32.65
N ARG A 133 42.54 -1.21 33.39
CA ARG A 133 41.58 -0.16 33.72
C ARG A 133 41.02 0.53 32.46
N VAL A 134 41.91 0.89 31.51
CA VAL A 134 41.46 1.52 30.25
C VAL A 134 40.59 0.59 29.45
N LEU A 135 40.96 -0.69 29.30
CA LEU A 135 40.17 -1.70 28.60
C LEU A 135 38.82 -1.96 29.29
N ALA A 136 38.79 -2.00 30.64
CA ALA A 136 37.55 -2.09 31.39
C ALA A 136 36.61 -0.90 31.10
N TRP A 137 37.15 0.32 31.06
CA TRP A 137 36.38 1.51 30.67
C TRP A 137 35.85 1.42 29.23
N VAL A 138 36.63 0.90 28.28
CA VAL A 138 36.18 0.65 26.91
C VAL A 138 34.97 -0.27 26.90
N VAL A 139 35.04 -1.38 27.63
CA VAL A 139 33.90 -2.34 27.73
C VAL A 139 32.66 -1.68 28.33
N VAL A 140 32.85 -0.92 29.44
CA VAL A 140 31.75 -0.20 30.09
C VAL A 140 31.10 0.81 29.14
N VAL A 141 31.88 1.61 28.43
CA VAL A 141 31.38 2.61 27.47
C VAL A 141 30.59 1.95 26.33
N TYR A 142 31.11 0.86 25.74
CA TYR A 142 30.39 0.14 24.70
C TYR A 142 29.13 -0.57 25.22
N LEU A 143 29.17 -1.09 26.47
CA LEU A 143 27.98 -1.67 27.10
C LEU A 143 26.85 -0.65 27.25
N PHE A 144 27.18 0.55 27.77
CA PHE A 144 26.20 1.63 27.88
C PHE A 144 25.72 2.13 26.52
N ALA A 145 26.64 2.26 25.54
CA ALA A 145 26.27 2.62 24.17
C ALA A 145 25.27 1.61 23.58
N TRP A 146 25.52 0.31 23.79
CA TRP A 146 24.60 -0.75 23.36
C TRP A 146 23.25 -0.67 24.08
N VAL A 147 23.23 -0.50 25.40
CA VAL A 147 21.99 -0.37 26.20
C VAL A 147 21.15 0.80 25.70
N PHE A 148 21.77 1.98 25.51
CA PHE A 148 21.04 3.15 24.98
C PHE A 148 20.58 2.94 23.54
N GLY A 149 21.34 2.25 22.70
CA GLY A 149 20.93 1.86 21.35
C GLY A 149 19.71 0.93 21.34
N VAL A 150 19.66 -0.05 22.27
CA VAL A 150 18.49 -0.94 22.43
C VAL A 150 17.25 -0.14 22.86
N PHE A 151 17.37 0.75 23.84
CA PHE A 151 16.27 1.62 24.26
C PHE A 151 15.80 2.52 23.12
N GLN A 152 16.72 3.16 22.39
CA GLN A 152 16.41 3.95 21.22
C GLN A 152 15.61 3.13 20.19
N GLY A 153 16.09 1.94 19.83
CA GLY A 153 15.43 1.07 18.85
C GLY A 153 14.03 0.63 19.29
N ARG A 154 13.89 0.24 20.57
CA ARG A 154 12.58 -0.17 21.13
C ARG A 154 11.56 0.96 21.14
N ILE A 155 11.99 2.17 21.54
CA ILE A 155 11.09 3.34 21.57
C ILE A 155 10.75 3.77 20.14
N THR A 156 11.71 3.75 19.21
CA THR A 156 11.47 4.04 17.80
C THR A 156 10.42 3.08 17.21
N ALA A 157 10.58 1.77 17.44
CA ALA A 157 9.61 0.79 16.97
C ALA A 157 8.20 1.08 17.51
N ARG A 158 8.08 1.44 18.81
CA ARG A 158 6.79 1.81 19.41
C ARG A 158 6.20 3.06 18.76
N VAL A 159 6.99 4.11 18.58
CA VAL A 159 6.55 5.36 17.95
C VAL A 159 6.02 5.11 16.53
N VAL A 160 6.78 4.37 15.72
CA VAL A 160 6.39 4.07 14.34
C VAL A 160 5.15 3.19 14.29
N GLN A 161 5.12 2.10 15.07
CA GLN A 161 3.97 1.18 15.05
C GLN A 161 2.67 1.84 15.53
N THR A 162 2.73 2.72 16.54
CA THR A 162 1.54 3.48 16.97
C THR A 162 1.07 4.44 15.86
N ALA A 163 1.99 5.15 15.20
CA ALA A 163 1.62 6.06 14.11
C ALA A 163 1.00 5.31 12.91
N VAL A 164 1.51 4.12 12.59
CA VAL A 164 0.97 3.26 11.51
C VAL A 164 -0.39 2.67 11.91
N PHE A 165 -0.56 2.25 13.15
CA PHE A 165 -1.85 1.79 13.66
C PHE A 165 -2.92 2.89 13.53
N ASP A 166 -2.60 4.10 13.94
CA ASP A 166 -3.52 5.24 13.82
C ASP A 166 -3.82 5.56 12.34
N LEU A 167 -2.83 5.43 11.45
CA LEU A 167 -3.02 5.62 10.01
C LEU A 167 -3.97 4.58 9.42
N ARG A 168 -3.81 3.29 9.77
CA ARG A 168 -4.69 2.23 9.29
C ARG A 168 -6.14 2.45 9.76
N ASN A 169 -6.33 2.81 11.03
CA ASN A 169 -7.65 3.14 11.55
C ASN A 169 -8.30 4.33 10.81
N GLN A 170 -7.51 5.37 10.49
CA GLN A 170 -8.00 6.51 9.72
C GLN A 170 -8.38 6.11 8.29
N VAL A 171 -7.58 5.25 7.64
CA VAL A 171 -7.86 4.76 6.28
C VAL A 171 -9.13 3.92 6.26
N GLU A 172 -9.31 3.00 7.21
CA GLU A 172 -10.51 2.17 7.30
C GLU A 172 -11.77 3.00 7.58
N ALA A 173 -11.72 3.87 8.59
CA ALA A 173 -12.82 4.78 8.88
C ALA A 173 -13.13 5.72 7.70
N LYS A 174 -12.13 6.05 6.87
CA LYS A 174 -12.34 6.84 5.67
C LYS A 174 -13.02 6.04 4.56
N LEU A 175 -12.59 4.80 4.33
CA LEU A 175 -13.17 3.92 3.30
C LEU A 175 -14.67 3.70 3.53
N SER A 176 -15.11 3.53 4.78
CA SER A 176 -16.52 3.36 5.12
C SER A 176 -17.37 4.61 4.87
N ARG A 177 -16.76 5.83 4.86
CA ARG A 177 -17.45 7.12 4.64
C ARG A 177 -17.33 7.65 3.21
N LEU A 178 -16.57 6.98 2.36
CA LEU A 178 -16.45 7.40 0.96
C LEU A 178 -17.71 7.07 0.17
N PRO A 179 -18.15 7.96 -0.74
CA PRO A 179 -19.29 7.70 -1.61
C PRO A 179 -18.96 6.61 -2.63
N LEU A 180 -19.98 5.88 -3.10
CA LEU A 180 -19.82 4.85 -4.15
C LEU A 180 -19.15 5.40 -5.41
N SER A 181 -19.41 6.65 -5.74
CA SER A 181 -18.79 7.37 -6.87
C SER A 181 -17.26 7.42 -6.84
N TYR A 182 -16.65 7.29 -5.66
CA TYR A 182 -15.19 7.21 -5.51
C TYR A 182 -14.69 5.85 -6.00
N PHE A 183 -15.37 4.77 -5.64
CA PHE A 183 -15.01 3.40 -6.03
C PHE A 183 -15.28 3.13 -7.52
N ASP A 184 -16.33 3.69 -8.09
CA ASP A 184 -16.67 3.53 -9.51
C ASP A 184 -15.66 4.23 -10.44
N LYS A 185 -15.04 5.32 -9.98
CA LYS A 185 -14.02 6.06 -10.75
C LYS A 185 -12.63 5.45 -10.68
N GLN A 186 -12.38 4.53 -9.77
CA GLN A 186 -11.06 3.94 -9.52
C GLN A 186 -11.09 2.42 -9.62
N ALA A 187 -9.98 1.83 -10.09
CA ALA A 187 -9.86 0.38 -10.08
C ALA A 187 -9.84 -0.14 -8.63
N ARG A 188 -10.66 -1.15 -8.31
CA ARG A 188 -10.73 -1.77 -6.97
C ARG A 188 -9.36 -2.13 -6.41
N GLY A 189 -8.49 -2.71 -7.25
CA GLY A 189 -7.12 -3.06 -6.84
C GLY A 189 -6.24 -1.85 -6.49
N GLU A 190 -6.51 -0.66 -7.04
CA GLU A 190 -5.78 0.56 -6.69
C GLU A 190 -6.18 1.06 -5.30
N VAL A 191 -7.48 1.09 -4.99
CA VAL A 191 -7.98 1.47 -3.66
C VAL A 191 -7.46 0.51 -2.59
N LEU A 192 -7.53 -0.81 -2.84
CA LEU A 192 -7.01 -1.84 -1.94
C LEU A 192 -5.50 -1.69 -1.75
N SER A 193 -4.74 -1.44 -2.81
CA SER A 193 -3.30 -1.23 -2.73
C SER A 193 -2.93 -0.02 -1.89
N ARG A 194 -3.71 1.07 -1.93
CA ARG A 194 -3.52 2.26 -1.07
C ARG A 194 -3.76 1.93 0.41
N ALA A 195 -4.78 1.13 0.70
CA ALA A 195 -5.11 0.75 2.07
C ALA A 195 -4.10 -0.23 2.69
N THR A 196 -3.53 -1.13 1.90
CA THR A 196 -2.62 -2.19 2.36
C THR A 196 -1.16 -1.88 2.01
N ASN A 197 -0.75 -2.08 0.74
CA ASN A 197 0.65 -2.00 0.31
C ASN A 197 1.30 -0.64 0.55
N ASP A 198 0.57 0.46 0.27
CA ASP A 198 1.11 1.81 0.48
C ASP A 198 1.27 2.12 1.97
N THR A 199 0.33 1.69 2.80
CA THR A 199 0.43 1.84 4.26
C THR A 199 1.59 1.03 4.83
N ASP A 200 1.82 -0.20 4.32
CA ASP A 200 2.96 -1.03 4.72
C ASP A 200 4.30 -0.44 4.25
N ASN A 201 4.35 0.13 3.05
CA ASN A 201 5.53 0.83 2.55
C ASN A 201 5.87 2.08 3.38
N ILE A 202 4.86 2.84 3.81
CA ILE A 202 5.03 3.94 4.76
C ILE A 202 5.61 3.42 6.09
N ALA A 203 5.05 2.33 6.63
CA ALA A 203 5.51 1.71 7.87
C ALA A 203 6.98 1.30 7.77
N GLN A 204 7.34 0.58 6.71
CA GLN A 204 8.70 0.13 6.45
C GLN A 204 9.68 1.30 6.28
N THR A 205 9.27 2.32 5.52
CA THR A 205 10.08 3.53 5.31
C THR A 205 10.32 4.27 6.61
N LEU A 206 9.28 4.52 7.40
CA LEU A 206 9.41 5.20 8.70
C LEU A 206 10.31 4.40 9.64
N GLN A 207 10.11 3.07 9.74
CA GLN A 207 10.89 2.22 10.64
C GLN A 207 12.37 2.18 10.27
N GLN A 208 12.69 2.07 8.98
CA GLN A 208 14.09 2.01 8.54
C GLN A 208 14.75 3.38 8.52
N THR A 209 14.02 4.43 8.10
CA THR A 209 14.64 5.74 7.87
C THR A 209 14.76 6.56 9.15
N PHE A 210 13.74 6.54 10.02
CA PHE A 210 13.69 7.45 11.17
C PHE A 210 14.87 7.23 12.14
N ALA A 211 15.10 5.98 12.57
CA ALA A 211 16.20 5.69 13.50
C ALA A 211 17.57 5.80 12.83
N GLN A 212 17.71 5.27 11.61
CA GLN A 212 18.99 5.20 10.93
C GLN A 212 19.48 6.59 10.48
N LEU A 213 18.56 7.46 10.01
CA LEU A 213 18.92 8.82 9.61
C LEU A 213 19.44 9.63 10.80
N ILE A 214 18.76 9.56 11.95
CA ILE A 214 19.16 10.23 13.18
C ILE A 214 20.55 9.73 13.62
N THR A 215 20.72 8.40 13.71
CA THR A 215 21.97 7.79 14.15
C THR A 215 23.10 8.13 13.17
N ALA A 216 22.88 8.05 11.86
CA ALA A 216 23.87 8.39 10.85
C ALA A 216 24.31 9.86 10.96
N LEU A 217 23.37 10.79 11.08
CA LEU A 217 23.67 12.22 11.20
C LEU A 217 24.47 12.52 12.48
N LEU A 218 24.03 11.96 13.62
CA LEU A 218 24.72 12.13 14.90
C LEU A 218 26.14 11.52 14.85
N THR A 219 26.29 10.35 14.22
CA THR A 219 27.61 9.70 14.06
C THR A 219 28.52 10.55 13.19
N VAL A 220 28.07 11.07 12.07
CA VAL A 220 28.85 11.96 11.20
C VAL A 220 29.34 13.19 11.99
N VAL A 221 28.43 13.86 12.70
CA VAL A 221 28.77 15.05 13.50
C VAL A 221 29.74 14.71 14.63
N GLY A 222 29.48 13.63 15.38
CA GLY A 222 30.34 13.21 16.50
C GLY A 222 31.73 12.79 16.05
N VAL A 223 31.82 11.98 14.98
CA VAL A 223 33.10 11.53 14.42
C VAL A 223 33.91 12.70 13.86
N LEU A 224 33.27 13.62 13.10
CA LEU A 224 33.95 14.83 12.61
C LEU A 224 34.47 15.69 13.76
N GLY A 225 33.65 15.90 14.80
CA GLY A 225 34.09 16.64 15.99
C GLY A 225 35.35 16.03 16.61
N MET A 226 35.41 14.71 16.76
CA MET A 226 36.59 14.01 17.29
C MET A 226 37.79 14.06 16.34
N MET A 227 37.55 13.94 15.02
CA MET A 227 38.64 14.05 14.04
C MET A 227 39.28 15.42 14.05
N PHE A 228 38.50 16.49 14.11
CA PHE A 228 39.03 17.87 14.23
C PHE A 228 39.70 18.11 15.57
N TRP A 229 39.21 17.50 16.64
CA TRP A 229 39.86 17.62 17.96
C TRP A 229 41.27 16.98 17.98
N ILE A 230 41.43 15.78 17.36
CA ILE A 230 42.71 15.08 17.33
C ILE A 230 43.68 15.78 16.37
N SER A 231 43.30 15.99 15.12
CA SER A 231 44.16 16.63 14.13
C SER A 231 43.33 17.27 12.99
N PRO A 232 43.25 18.62 12.95
CA PRO A 232 42.57 19.31 11.84
C PRO A 232 43.17 18.98 10.46
N LEU A 233 44.48 18.77 10.37
CA LEU A 233 45.15 18.42 9.11
C LEU A 233 44.68 17.05 8.59
N LEU A 234 44.68 16.03 9.45
CA LEU A 234 44.23 14.69 9.07
C LEU A 234 42.70 14.70 8.76
N ALA A 235 41.92 15.51 9.50
CA ALA A 235 40.50 15.68 9.26
C ALA A 235 40.24 16.28 7.87
N LEU A 236 40.98 17.27 7.43
CA LEU A 236 40.91 17.83 6.09
C LEU A 236 41.26 16.81 5.00
N ILE A 237 42.30 15.99 5.21
CA ILE A 237 42.64 14.89 4.29
C ILE A 237 41.46 13.90 4.15
N ALA A 238 40.91 13.50 5.28
CA ALA A 238 39.73 12.58 5.27
C ALA A 238 38.53 13.22 4.60
N LEU A 239 38.26 14.52 4.80
CA LEU A 239 37.16 15.24 4.17
C LEU A 239 37.26 15.31 2.64
N VAL A 240 38.48 15.30 2.05
CA VAL A 240 38.66 15.28 0.59
C VAL A 240 38.03 14.03 -0.05
N THR A 241 37.92 12.94 0.71
CA THR A 241 37.25 11.72 0.19
C THR A 241 35.77 11.90 -0.11
N ILE A 242 35.08 12.85 0.57
CA ILE A 242 33.64 13.10 0.34
C ILE A 242 33.36 13.60 -1.09
N PRO A 243 33.93 14.72 -1.54
CA PRO A 243 33.70 15.21 -2.88
C PRO A 243 34.14 14.22 -3.96
N VAL A 244 35.26 13.51 -3.74
CA VAL A 244 35.74 12.48 -4.65
C VAL A 244 34.75 11.31 -4.75
N SER A 245 34.27 10.82 -3.62
CA SER A 245 33.25 9.75 -3.57
C SER A 245 31.92 10.18 -4.21
N PHE A 246 31.47 11.41 -3.94
CA PHE A 246 30.26 11.97 -4.51
C PHE A 246 30.37 12.10 -6.04
N PHE A 247 31.48 12.62 -6.53
CA PHE A 247 31.75 12.75 -7.96
C PHE A 247 31.75 11.38 -8.64
N LEU A 248 32.47 10.41 -8.08
CA LEU A 248 32.58 9.06 -8.63
C LEU A 248 31.22 8.33 -8.64
N THR A 249 30.49 8.38 -7.53
CA THR A 249 29.15 7.78 -7.43
C THR A 249 28.18 8.40 -8.42
N THR A 250 28.19 9.74 -8.55
CA THR A 250 27.35 10.44 -9.52
C THR A 250 27.71 10.11 -10.96
N PHE A 251 28.99 10.00 -11.26
CA PHE A 251 29.50 9.65 -12.59
C PHE A 251 29.06 8.22 -12.99
N ILE A 252 29.22 7.24 -12.11
CA ILE A 252 28.78 5.86 -12.34
C ILE A 252 27.26 5.79 -12.41
N GLY A 253 26.56 6.47 -11.51
CA GLY A 253 25.10 6.50 -11.43
C GLY A 253 24.47 7.06 -12.71
N LYS A 254 24.98 8.16 -13.27
CA LYS A 254 24.53 8.72 -14.55
C LYS A 254 24.68 7.74 -15.72
N ARG A 255 25.68 6.86 -15.69
CA ARG A 255 25.86 5.82 -16.71
C ARG A 255 25.00 4.58 -16.48
N ALA A 256 24.73 4.23 -15.22
CA ALA A 256 23.87 3.11 -14.86
C ALA A 256 22.38 3.39 -15.11
N GLN A 257 21.93 4.65 -14.89
CA GLN A 257 20.52 5.04 -14.98
C GLN A 257 19.82 4.66 -16.29
N PRO A 258 20.36 4.94 -17.51
CA PRO A 258 19.70 4.55 -18.76
C PRO A 258 19.60 3.02 -18.91
N GLN A 259 20.54 2.26 -18.34
CA GLN A 259 20.51 0.79 -18.36
C GLN A 259 19.41 0.26 -17.43
N PHE A 260 19.21 0.84 -16.26
CA PHE A 260 18.09 0.51 -15.38
C PHE A 260 16.73 0.82 -16.03
N VAL A 261 16.61 1.97 -16.72
CA VAL A 261 15.38 2.30 -17.46
C VAL A 261 15.13 1.26 -18.57
N ALA A 262 16.17 0.85 -19.31
CA ALA A 262 16.06 -0.22 -20.31
C ALA A 262 15.66 -1.56 -19.67
N GLN A 263 16.26 -1.92 -18.53
CA GLN A 263 15.92 -3.13 -17.77
C GLN A 263 14.44 -3.11 -17.36
N TRP A 264 13.93 -2.02 -16.76
CA TRP A 264 12.52 -1.93 -16.36
C TRP A 264 11.57 -2.06 -17.56
N LYS A 265 11.90 -1.40 -18.68
CA LYS A 265 11.11 -1.51 -19.91
C LYS A 265 11.04 -2.94 -20.45
N THR A 266 12.18 -3.65 -20.47
CA THR A 266 12.23 -5.05 -20.94
C THR A 266 11.58 -6.00 -19.95
N THR A 267 11.71 -5.77 -18.63
CA THR A 267 10.96 -6.53 -17.61
C THR A 267 9.46 -6.39 -17.80
N GLY A 268 8.97 -5.16 -18.04
CA GLY A 268 7.55 -4.92 -18.29
C GLY A 268 7.03 -5.66 -19.53
N ARG A 269 7.81 -5.69 -20.62
CA ARG A 269 7.46 -6.45 -21.84
C ARG A 269 7.42 -7.94 -21.60
N LEU A 270 8.42 -8.48 -20.89
CA LEU A 270 8.48 -9.91 -20.58
C LEU A 270 7.30 -10.33 -19.69
N ASN A 271 7.01 -9.54 -18.65
CA ASN A 271 5.87 -9.82 -17.76
C ASN A 271 4.54 -9.74 -18.51
N GLY A 272 4.35 -8.74 -19.38
CA GLY A 272 3.15 -8.64 -20.22
C GLY A 272 2.98 -9.86 -21.12
N HIS A 273 4.06 -10.35 -21.73
CA HIS A 273 4.02 -11.57 -22.54
C HIS A 273 3.67 -12.81 -21.68
N ILE A 274 4.27 -12.94 -20.48
CA ILE A 274 3.94 -14.05 -19.55
C ILE A 274 2.46 -14.01 -19.18
N GLU A 275 1.93 -12.84 -18.80
CA GLU A 275 0.52 -12.67 -18.43
C GLU A 275 -0.42 -13.02 -19.60
N GLU A 276 -0.11 -12.55 -20.80
CA GLU A 276 -0.88 -12.86 -22.02
C GLU A 276 -0.88 -14.36 -22.31
N MET A 277 0.29 -15.00 -22.29
CA MET A 277 0.42 -16.44 -22.55
C MET A 277 -0.22 -17.29 -21.46
N PHE A 278 -0.18 -16.85 -20.20
CA PHE A 278 -0.82 -17.54 -19.08
C PHE A 278 -2.35 -17.45 -19.18
N THR A 279 -2.87 -16.23 -19.41
CA THR A 279 -4.32 -16.00 -19.55
C THR A 279 -4.88 -16.71 -20.80
N GLY A 280 -4.14 -16.65 -21.92
CA GLY A 280 -4.51 -17.31 -23.18
C GLY A 280 -4.02 -18.75 -23.32
N HIS A 281 -3.57 -19.43 -22.24
CA HIS A 281 -2.90 -20.71 -22.31
C HIS A 281 -3.68 -21.81 -23.06
N SER A 282 -4.98 -21.90 -22.81
CA SER A 282 -5.88 -22.83 -23.51
C SER A 282 -5.90 -22.56 -25.02
N LEU A 283 -5.95 -21.28 -25.41
CA LEU A 283 -5.97 -20.85 -26.80
C LEU A 283 -4.65 -21.18 -27.50
N VAL A 284 -3.52 -20.88 -26.83
CA VAL A 284 -2.16 -21.22 -27.34
C VAL A 284 -2.03 -22.72 -27.58
N LYS A 285 -2.58 -23.56 -26.69
CA LYS A 285 -2.58 -25.04 -26.85
C LYS A 285 -3.47 -25.49 -28.00
N VAL A 286 -4.70 -25.00 -28.09
CA VAL A 286 -5.67 -25.38 -29.13
C VAL A 286 -5.13 -25.07 -30.53
N PHE A 287 -4.47 -23.91 -30.69
CA PHE A 287 -3.90 -23.49 -31.98
C PHE A 287 -2.45 -23.96 -32.21
N GLY A 288 -1.83 -24.72 -31.29
CA GLY A 288 -0.48 -25.30 -31.45
C GLY A 288 0.65 -24.26 -31.52
N ARG A 289 0.43 -23.06 -30.92
CA ARG A 289 1.38 -21.93 -31.02
C ARG A 289 2.39 -21.84 -29.88
N GLN A 290 2.65 -22.95 -29.16
CA GLN A 290 3.58 -22.96 -28.03
C GLN A 290 5.00 -22.56 -28.41
N HIS A 291 5.47 -23.04 -29.60
CA HIS A 291 6.83 -22.76 -30.09
C HIS A 291 7.04 -21.26 -30.36
N GLU A 292 6.05 -20.59 -30.93
CA GLU A 292 6.08 -19.17 -31.25
C GLU A 292 6.07 -18.32 -29.94
N ALA A 293 5.25 -18.73 -28.96
CA ALA A 293 5.21 -18.11 -27.65
C ALA A 293 6.56 -18.26 -26.90
N GLU A 294 7.18 -19.45 -26.99
CA GLU A 294 8.49 -19.70 -26.38
C GLU A 294 9.61 -18.90 -27.07
N GLN A 295 9.57 -18.77 -28.38
CA GLN A 295 10.53 -17.97 -29.12
C GLN A 295 10.45 -16.49 -28.71
N THR A 296 9.25 -15.92 -28.65
CA THR A 296 9.03 -14.54 -28.20
C THR A 296 9.50 -14.34 -26.77
N PHE A 297 9.23 -15.31 -25.88
CA PHE A 297 9.73 -15.29 -24.51
C PHE A 297 11.27 -15.23 -24.47
N ARG A 298 11.95 -16.09 -25.25
CA ARG A 298 13.42 -16.12 -25.31
C ARG A 298 13.98 -14.79 -25.79
N GLU A 299 13.42 -14.21 -26.85
CA GLU A 299 13.86 -12.90 -27.36
C GLU A 299 13.75 -11.79 -26.30
N HIS A 300 12.63 -11.74 -25.57
CA HIS A 300 12.45 -10.78 -24.49
C HIS A 300 13.38 -11.04 -23.30
N ASN A 301 13.60 -12.32 -22.96
CA ASN A 301 14.50 -12.71 -21.88
C ASN A 301 15.97 -12.38 -22.20
N ASP A 302 16.42 -12.59 -23.44
CA ASP A 302 17.77 -12.23 -23.87
C ASP A 302 17.99 -10.70 -23.83
N GLN A 303 16.99 -9.92 -24.24
CA GLN A 303 17.03 -8.46 -24.12
C GLN A 303 17.07 -8.02 -22.65
N LEU A 304 16.30 -8.70 -21.77
CA LEU A 304 16.31 -8.45 -20.33
C LEU A 304 17.67 -8.79 -19.72
N PHE A 305 18.23 -9.95 -20.08
CA PHE A 305 19.56 -10.35 -19.63
C PHE A 305 20.62 -9.31 -19.99
N ALA A 306 20.66 -8.88 -21.27
CA ALA A 306 21.65 -7.91 -21.74
C ALA A 306 21.54 -6.54 -21.01
N SER A 307 20.32 -6.03 -20.82
CA SER A 307 20.09 -4.76 -20.11
C SER A 307 20.37 -4.88 -18.61
N SER A 308 19.96 -5.98 -17.97
CA SER A 308 20.20 -6.26 -16.56
C SER A 308 21.68 -6.44 -16.26
N PHE A 309 22.40 -7.21 -17.10
CA PHE A 309 23.84 -7.38 -16.94
C PHE A 309 24.58 -6.03 -16.97
N ARG A 310 24.30 -5.19 -17.98
CA ARG A 310 24.91 -3.85 -18.08
C ARG A 310 24.58 -2.96 -16.88
N ALA A 311 23.31 -2.95 -16.47
CA ALA A 311 22.87 -2.15 -15.32
C ALA A 311 23.58 -2.59 -14.04
N GLN A 312 23.60 -3.91 -13.76
CA GLN A 312 24.22 -4.47 -12.57
C GLN A 312 25.73 -4.35 -12.59
N PHE A 313 26.39 -4.58 -13.74
CA PHE A 313 27.84 -4.44 -13.87
C PHE A 313 28.28 -2.99 -13.59
N ILE A 314 27.63 -2.00 -14.22
CA ILE A 314 28.00 -0.59 -14.03
C ILE A 314 27.73 -0.15 -12.59
N SER A 315 26.56 -0.47 -12.04
CA SER A 315 26.22 -0.08 -10.65
C SER A 315 27.05 -0.84 -9.64
N GLY A 316 27.35 -2.11 -9.92
CA GLY A 316 28.21 -2.97 -9.06
C GLY A 316 29.63 -2.46 -8.91
N MET A 317 30.13 -1.62 -9.82
CA MET A 317 31.45 -0.98 -9.71
C MET A 317 31.51 0.08 -8.61
N ILE A 318 30.36 0.62 -8.14
CA ILE A 318 30.34 1.66 -7.09
C ILE A 318 31.03 1.16 -5.83
N GLN A 319 30.72 -0.03 -5.34
CA GLN A 319 31.26 -0.53 -4.08
C GLN A 319 32.78 -0.80 -4.13
N PRO A 320 33.36 -1.48 -5.13
CA PRO A 320 34.83 -1.59 -5.28
C PRO A 320 35.52 -0.24 -5.42
N ALA A 321 34.92 0.70 -6.15
CA ALA A 321 35.49 2.03 -6.34
C ALA A 321 35.49 2.83 -5.02
N MET A 322 34.42 2.76 -4.22
CA MET A 322 34.36 3.36 -2.89
C MET A 322 35.37 2.73 -1.93
N MET A 323 35.55 1.39 -1.99
CA MET A 323 36.56 0.69 -1.21
C MET A 323 37.96 1.15 -1.60
N PHE A 324 38.26 1.35 -2.88
CA PHE A 324 39.53 1.88 -3.36
C PHE A 324 39.80 3.28 -2.80
N ILE A 325 38.82 4.21 -2.90
CA ILE A 325 38.96 5.57 -2.33
C ILE A 325 39.23 5.49 -0.81
N SER A 326 38.46 4.64 -0.10
CA SER A 326 38.65 4.47 1.35
C SER A 326 40.05 3.94 1.70
N ASN A 327 40.58 2.99 0.91
CA ASN A 327 41.93 2.48 1.12
C ASN A 327 43.02 3.53 0.79
N VAL A 328 42.83 4.34 -0.25
CA VAL A 328 43.73 5.46 -0.54
C VAL A 328 43.73 6.47 0.61
N ASN A 329 42.53 6.82 1.13
CA ASN A 329 42.43 7.69 2.30
C ASN A 329 43.12 7.09 3.52
N TYR A 330 42.93 5.78 3.79
CA TYR A 330 43.59 5.08 4.85
C TYR A 330 45.15 5.20 4.72
N VAL A 331 45.69 4.96 3.53
CA VAL A 331 47.15 5.09 3.29
C VAL A 331 47.63 6.53 3.54
N LEU A 332 46.88 7.53 3.03
CA LEU A 332 47.24 8.94 3.25
C LEU A 332 47.24 9.31 4.75
N VAL A 333 46.18 8.90 5.48
CA VAL A 333 46.07 9.13 6.92
C VAL A 333 47.19 8.41 7.67
N ALA A 334 47.51 7.16 7.30
CA ALA A 334 48.59 6.39 7.94
C ALA A 334 49.96 7.01 7.70
N VAL A 335 50.29 7.42 6.46
CA VAL A 335 51.57 8.03 6.12
C VAL A 335 51.73 9.39 6.80
N VAL A 336 50.73 10.29 6.66
CA VAL A 336 50.80 11.62 7.28
C VAL A 336 50.73 11.51 8.80
N GLY A 337 49.94 10.59 9.34
CA GLY A 337 49.87 10.27 10.76
C GLY A 337 51.22 9.80 11.30
N ALA A 338 51.88 8.83 10.63
CA ALA A 338 53.23 8.36 11.01
C ALA A 338 54.25 9.47 10.99
N LEU A 339 54.24 10.35 9.99
CA LEU A 339 55.13 11.53 9.95
C LEU A 339 54.87 12.47 11.13
N ARG A 340 53.64 12.62 11.56
CA ARG A 340 53.28 13.44 12.73
C ARG A 340 53.63 12.76 14.05
N VAL A 341 53.63 11.44 14.12
CA VAL A 341 54.13 10.70 15.29
C VAL A 341 55.66 10.86 15.40
N THR A 342 56.39 10.72 14.29
CA THR A 342 57.87 10.91 14.32
C THR A 342 58.28 12.33 14.66
N SER A 343 57.44 13.33 14.40
CA SER A 343 57.66 14.72 14.83
C SER A 343 57.19 15.01 16.26
N GLY A 344 56.69 14.01 16.99
CA GLY A 344 56.18 14.16 18.36
C GLY A 344 54.87 14.96 18.48
N SER A 345 54.18 15.27 17.36
CA SER A 345 52.98 16.09 17.36
C SER A 345 51.66 15.29 17.50
N LEU A 346 51.72 13.98 17.39
CA LEU A 346 50.63 13.04 17.64
C LEU A 346 51.17 11.77 18.31
N SER A 347 50.32 11.10 19.12
CA SER A 347 50.62 9.76 19.63
C SER A 347 50.29 8.67 18.61
N LEU A 348 50.85 7.47 18.80
CA LEU A 348 50.53 6.31 17.98
C LEU A 348 49.05 5.92 18.15
N GLY A 349 48.54 6.00 19.38
CA GLY A 349 47.12 5.74 19.68
C GLY A 349 46.18 6.75 19.07
N GLU A 350 46.57 8.04 18.99
CA GLU A 350 45.78 9.07 18.30
C GLU A 350 45.63 8.77 16.79
N VAL A 351 46.73 8.33 16.14
CA VAL A 351 46.68 7.92 14.72
C VAL A 351 45.79 6.69 14.53
N GLN A 352 45.91 5.71 15.43
CA GLN A 352 45.04 4.53 15.40
C GLN A 352 43.56 4.90 15.58
N ALA A 353 43.24 5.77 16.56
CA ALA A 353 41.88 6.27 16.75
C ALA A 353 41.37 7.02 15.51
N PHE A 354 42.25 7.84 14.90
CA PHE A 354 41.90 8.58 13.68
C PHE A 354 41.59 7.67 12.49
N ILE A 355 42.33 6.59 12.31
CA ILE A 355 42.07 5.56 11.30
C ILE A 355 40.68 4.94 11.51
N GLN A 356 40.33 4.62 12.76
CA GLN A 356 39.00 4.10 13.07
C GLN A 356 37.89 5.13 12.80
N TYR A 357 38.09 6.40 13.16
CA TYR A 357 37.15 7.48 12.84
C TYR A 357 36.98 7.67 11.34
N SER A 358 38.04 7.60 10.57
CA SER A 358 37.97 7.70 9.11
C SER A 358 37.08 6.60 8.49
N ARG A 359 37.15 5.37 9.03
CA ARG A 359 36.27 4.27 8.61
C ARG A 359 34.81 4.47 9.08
N GLN A 360 34.62 4.87 10.34
CA GLN A 360 33.28 5.14 10.91
C GLN A 360 32.60 6.31 10.23
N PHE A 361 33.33 7.26 9.65
CA PHE A 361 32.77 8.39 8.92
C PHE A 361 32.17 8.03 7.57
N SER A 362 32.80 7.11 6.83
CA SER A 362 32.38 6.74 5.47
C SER A 362 31.09 5.91 5.42
N GLN A 363 30.85 5.08 6.44
CA GLN A 363 29.71 4.16 6.48
C GLN A 363 28.34 4.87 6.55
N PRO A 364 28.10 5.86 7.46
CA PRO A 364 26.85 6.59 7.52
C PRO A 364 26.51 7.36 6.24
N LEU A 365 27.53 7.90 5.55
CA LEU A 365 27.31 8.61 4.28
C LEU A 365 26.73 7.69 3.21
N THR A 366 27.25 6.46 3.12
CA THR A 366 26.72 5.45 2.18
C THR A 366 25.29 5.02 2.57
N GLN A 367 25.01 4.90 3.88
CA GLN A 367 23.66 4.58 4.38
C GLN A 367 22.64 5.67 4.01
N VAL A 368 22.96 6.94 4.25
CA VAL A 368 22.08 8.07 3.89
C VAL A 368 21.79 8.08 2.38
N ALA A 369 22.81 7.82 1.56
CA ALA A 369 22.63 7.77 0.11
C ALA A 369 21.71 6.62 -0.32
N SER A 370 21.83 5.44 0.29
CA SER A 370 20.95 4.29 -0.01
C SER A 370 19.50 4.50 0.44
N MET A 371 19.29 5.30 1.49
CA MET A 371 17.95 5.63 2.00
C MET A 371 17.16 6.58 1.11
N ALA A 372 17.81 7.33 0.21
CA ALA A 372 17.13 8.30 -0.63
C ALA A 372 16.00 7.67 -1.45
N ASN A 373 16.23 6.49 -2.03
CA ASN A 373 15.23 5.77 -2.80
C ASN A 373 14.08 5.25 -1.91
N LEU A 374 14.40 4.77 -0.70
CA LEU A 374 13.40 4.29 0.26
C LEU A 374 12.49 5.44 0.72
N VAL A 375 13.09 6.59 1.05
CA VAL A 375 12.33 7.82 1.42
C VAL A 375 11.44 8.25 0.27
N GLN A 376 11.95 8.27 -0.96
CA GLN A 376 11.18 8.64 -2.13
C GLN A 376 9.98 7.70 -2.35
N SER A 377 10.18 6.39 -2.22
CA SER A 377 9.11 5.39 -2.33
C SER A 377 8.06 5.57 -1.22
N GLY A 378 8.50 5.72 0.04
CA GLY A 378 7.59 5.92 1.16
C GLY A 378 6.80 7.22 1.09
N VAL A 379 7.42 8.31 0.60
CA VAL A 379 6.72 9.59 0.39
C VAL A 379 5.70 9.48 -0.75
N ALA A 380 6.01 8.74 -1.84
CA ALA A 380 5.05 8.48 -2.91
C ALA A 380 3.82 7.67 -2.41
N SER A 381 4.06 6.63 -1.62
CA SER A 381 2.97 5.88 -0.97
C SER A 381 2.15 6.76 -0.02
N ALA A 382 2.82 7.62 0.75
CA ALA A 382 2.14 8.58 1.63
C ALA A 382 1.27 9.57 0.85
N GLU A 383 1.73 10.07 -0.29
CA GLU A 383 0.96 10.96 -1.15
C GLU A 383 -0.34 10.29 -1.62
N ARG A 384 -0.28 9.01 -2.05
CA ARG A 384 -1.47 8.25 -2.46
C ARG A 384 -2.43 7.97 -1.30
N VAL A 385 -1.91 7.60 -0.11
CA VAL A 385 -2.74 7.39 1.08
C VAL A 385 -3.37 8.70 1.55
N PHE A 386 -2.63 9.81 1.52
CA PHE A 386 -3.19 11.11 1.88
C PHE A 386 -4.23 11.60 0.87
N ALA A 387 -4.05 11.33 -0.42
CA ALA A 387 -5.07 11.60 -1.43
C ALA A 387 -6.38 10.85 -1.16
N LEU A 388 -6.30 9.61 -0.66
CA LEU A 388 -7.48 8.86 -0.20
C LEU A 388 -8.10 9.49 1.05
N LEU A 389 -7.30 9.86 2.04
CA LEU A 389 -7.79 10.49 3.28
C LEU A 389 -8.43 11.88 3.03
N ASP A 390 -7.96 12.60 2.03
CA ASP A 390 -8.45 13.93 1.66
C ASP A 390 -9.61 13.88 0.66
N ALA A 391 -9.98 12.69 0.14
CA ALA A 391 -11.09 12.53 -0.76
C ALA A 391 -12.42 13.00 -0.12
N PRO A 392 -13.31 13.63 -0.90
CA PRO A 392 -14.62 14.05 -0.40
C PRO A 392 -15.40 12.88 0.17
N GLU A 393 -15.95 13.03 1.36
CA GLU A 393 -16.84 12.05 1.99
C GLU A 393 -18.28 12.24 1.50
N GLN A 394 -19.10 11.20 1.67
CA GLN A 394 -20.54 11.34 1.45
C GLN A 394 -21.12 12.39 2.39
N THR A 395 -22.21 13.01 1.97
CA THR A 395 -22.94 13.99 2.79
C THR A 395 -23.30 13.35 4.13
N PRO A 396 -23.10 14.02 5.27
CA PRO A 396 -23.53 13.50 6.58
C PRO A 396 -25.03 13.16 6.56
N ASP A 397 -25.39 12.07 7.19
CA ASP A 397 -26.79 11.71 7.32
C ASP A 397 -27.51 12.64 8.30
N PRO A 398 -28.77 13.01 8.02
CA PRO A 398 -29.61 13.75 8.97
C PRO A 398 -29.95 12.89 10.20
N ALA A 399 -30.54 13.50 11.21
CA ALA A 399 -31.03 12.77 12.38
C ALA A 399 -32.14 11.80 12.00
N PRO A 400 -32.28 10.65 12.71
CA PRO A 400 -33.37 9.71 12.50
C PRO A 400 -34.74 10.39 12.56
N LEU A 401 -35.64 9.99 11.65
CA LEU A 401 -37.01 10.49 11.58
C LEU A 401 -37.94 9.46 12.21
N GLU A 402 -38.88 9.92 13.05
CA GLU A 402 -40.01 9.09 13.45
C GLU A 402 -40.98 8.96 12.28
N MET A 403 -41.08 7.75 11.72
CA MET A 403 -41.96 7.44 10.62
C MET A 403 -43.04 6.42 11.05
N PRO A 404 -44.27 6.52 10.52
CA PRO A 404 -45.24 5.43 10.64
C PRO A 404 -44.69 4.18 9.91
N PRO A 405 -45.27 2.99 10.12
CA PRO A 405 -44.90 1.80 9.36
C PRO A 405 -44.92 2.08 7.85
N VAL A 406 -43.83 1.77 7.17
CA VAL A 406 -43.62 2.07 5.76
C VAL A 406 -44.56 1.22 4.91
N GLN A 407 -45.37 1.89 4.04
CA GLN A 407 -46.29 1.22 3.10
C GLN A 407 -45.61 0.90 1.77
N GLY A 408 -44.54 1.66 1.43
CA GLY A 408 -43.76 1.44 0.23
C GLY A 408 -44.25 2.20 -1.02
N ARG A 409 -44.90 3.35 -0.84
CA ARG A 409 -45.22 4.25 -1.96
C ARG A 409 -43.98 5.04 -2.33
N ILE A 410 -43.55 4.92 -3.61
CA ILE A 410 -42.36 5.63 -4.12
C ILE A 410 -42.81 6.64 -5.17
N ALA A 411 -42.30 7.89 -5.06
CA ALA A 411 -42.50 8.86 -6.12
C ALA A 411 -41.17 9.57 -6.48
N PHE A 412 -40.91 9.66 -7.77
CA PHE A 412 -39.87 10.47 -8.37
C PHE A 412 -40.51 11.77 -8.87
N GLU A 413 -40.07 12.92 -8.42
CA GLU A 413 -40.65 14.21 -8.76
C GLU A 413 -39.61 15.08 -9.46
N ASN A 414 -39.69 15.19 -10.79
CA ASN A 414 -38.77 15.95 -11.65
C ASN A 414 -37.28 15.63 -11.39
N VAL A 415 -36.97 14.36 -11.18
CA VAL A 415 -35.61 13.89 -10.83
C VAL A 415 -34.68 14.08 -12.00
N SER A 416 -33.52 14.69 -11.71
CA SER A 416 -32.42 14.82 -12.65
C SER A 416 -31.13 14.29 -12.01
N PHE A 417 -30.32 13.60 -12.81
CA PHE A 417 -29.07 13.03 -12.36
C PHE A 417 -28.04 12.90 -13.48
N ARG A 418 -26.76 13.06 -13.12
CA ARG A 418 -25.61 12.85 -14.00
C ARG A 418 -24.40 12.36 -13.19
N TYR A 419 -23.68 11.36 -13.73
CA TYR A 419 -22.44 10.87 -13.11
C TYR A 419 -21.25 11.83 -13.29
N THR A 420 -21.26 12.55 -14.41
CA THR A 420 -20.28 13.61 -14.73
C THR A 420 -21.04 14.88 -15.12
N PRO A 421 -20.57 16.08 -14.69
CA PRO A 421 -21.30 17.34 -14.93
C PRO A 421 -21.68 17.59 -16.38
N ASP A 422 -20.83 17.16 -17.32
CA ASP A 422 -20.99 17.43 -18.76
C ASP A 422 -21.81 16.38 -19.51
N GLN A 423 -22.26 15.31 -18.85
CA GLN A 423 -23.02 14.21 -19.47
C GLN A 423 -24.33 14.00 -18.74
N PRO A 424 -25.42 14.64 -19.15
CA PRO A 424 -26.75 14.38 -18.60
C PRO A 424 -27.14 12.93 -18.88
N LEU A 425 -27.74 12.26 -17.89
CA LEU A 425 -28.23 10.89 -18.04
C LEU A 425 -29.74 10.81 -17.78
N ILE A 426 -30.20 11.33 -16.64
CA ILE A 426 -31.62 11.39 -16.31
C ILE A 426 -32.00 12.87 -16.19
N GLU A 427 -33.08 13.29 -16.88
CA GLU A 427 -33.54 14.68 -16.83
C GLU A 427 -35.09 14.71 -16.66
N ASN A 428 -35.52 15.42 -15.59
CA ASN A 428 -36.94 15.66 -15.29
C ASN A 428 -37.83 14.39 -15.24
N LEU A 429 -37.27 13.28 -14.73
CA LEU A 429 -37.99 12.02 -14.62
C LEU A 429 -39.04 12.13 -13.51
N SER A 430 -40.28 11.82 -13.84
CA SER A 430 -41.38 11.75 -12.87
C SER A 430 -42.10 10.42 -12.98
N LEU A 431 -42.30 9.76 -11.83
CA LEU A 431 -42.91 8.44 -11.71
C LEU A 431 -43.56 8.31 -10.34
N ALA A 432 -44.74 7.71 -10.27
CA ALA A 432 -45.34 7.29 -9.00
C ALA A 432 -45.64 5.79 -9.04
N VAL A 433 -45.30 5.10 -7.96
CA VAL A 433 -45.49 3.67 -7.74
C VAL A 433 -46.28 3.49 -6.45
N GLU A 434 -47.41 2.81 -6.56
CA GLU A 434 -48.28 2.58 -5.40
C GLU A 434 -47.79 1.37 -4.57
N PRO A 435 -48.17 1.28 -3.29
CA PRO A 435 -47.81 0.17 -2.42
C PRO A 435 -48.17 -1.20 -3.01
N GLY A 436 -47.24 -2.15 -2.98
CA GLY A 436 -47.46 -3.51 -3.46
C GLY A 436 -47.37 -3.70 -4.97
N GLN A 437 -47.17 -2.64 -5.78
CA GLN A 437 -47.01 -2.76 -7.22
C GLN A 437 -45.65 -3.37 -7.61
N THR A 438 -45.69 -4.21 -8.63
CA THR A 438 -44.48 -4.69 -9.33
C THR A 438 -44.20 -3.82 -10.55
N VAL A 439 -43.07 -3.15 -10.58
CA VAL A 439 -42.60 -2.29 -11.67
C VAL A 439 -41.49 -2.99 -12.43
N ALA A 440 -41.69 -3.33 -13.69
CA ALA A 440 -40.65 -3.85 -14.58
C ALA A 440 -39.94 -2.71 -15.31
N ILE A 441 -38.63 -2.62 -15.20
CA ILE A 441 -37.80 -1.63 -15.89
C ILE A 441 -37.12 -2.31 -17.08
N VAL A 442 -37.45 -1.89 -18.29
CA VAL A 442 -36.96 -2.45 -19.55
C VAL A 442 -36.29 -1.37 -20.40
N GLY A 443 -35.39 -1.76 -21.29
CA GLY A 443 -34.69 -0.85 -22.20
C GLY A 443 -33.29 -1.36 -22.58
N PRO A 444 -32.63 -0.76 -23.56
CA PRO A 444 -31.30 -1.15 -24.01
C PRO A 444 -30.25 -0.95 -22.93
N THR A 445 -29.07 -1.55 -23.13
CA THR A 445 -27.91 -1.33 -22.25
C THR A 445 -27.52 0.14 -22.27
N GLY A 446 -27.28 0.74 -21.11
CA GLY A 446 -26.95 2.16 -20.97
C GLY A 446 -28.18 3.09 -20.89
N ALA A 447 -29.44 2.56 -20.93
CA ALA A 447 -30.63 3.37 -20.83
C ALA A 447 -30.87 4.06 -19.46
N GLY A 448 -30.08 3.74 -18.43
CA GLY A 448 -30.24 4.32 -17.09
C GLY A 448 -31.01 3.45 -16.09
N LYS A 449 -31.33 2.20 -16.41
CA LYS A 449 -32.08 1.29 -15.53
C LYS A 449 -31.45 1.11 -14.15
N THR A 450 -30.18 0.72 -14.11
CA THR A 450 -29.41 0.55 -12.86
C THR A 450 -29.22 1.88 -12.14
N THR A 451 -29.14 3.00 -12.88
CA THR A 451 -29.05 4.34 -12.28
C THR A 451 -30.31 4.69 -11.49
N LEU A 452 -31.49 4.38 -12.01
CA LEU A 452 -32.77 4.61 -11.30
C LEU A 452 -32.76 3.89 -9.93
N VAL A 453 -32.34 2.63 -9.93
CA VAL A 453 -32.21 1.80 -8.73
C VAL A 453 -31.17 2.38 -7.76
N ASN A 454 -30.01 2.79 -8.26
CA ASN A 454 -28.96 3.40 -7.44
C ASN A 454 -29.42 4.72 -6.78
N LEU A 455 -30.26 5.50 -7.44
CA LEU A 455 -30.86 6.70 -6.87
C LEU A 455 -31.88 6.38 -5.78
N LEU A 456 -32.71 5.34 -5.97
CA LEU A 456 -33.65 4.88 -4.96
C LEU A 456 -32.94 4.38 -3.68
N MET A 457 -31.84 3.64 -3.83
CA MET A 457 -30.97 3.19 -2.73
C MET A 457 -30.15 4.31 -2.10
N ARG A 458 -30.21 5.52 -2.68
CA ARG A 458 -29.39 6.67 -2.30
C ARG A 458 -27.90 6.31 -2.24
N PHE A 459 -27.42 5.54 -3.23
CA PHE A 459 -25.98 5.37 -3.50
C PHE A 459 -25.40 6.63 -4.13
N TYR A 460 -26.26 7.40 -4.80
CA TYR A 460 -25.99 8.72 -5.34
C TYR A 460 -27.13 9.67 -4.96
N ASP A 461 -26.77 10.90 -4.60
CA ASP A 461 -27.78 11.95 -4.39
C ASP A 461 -28.21 12.54 -5.75
N VAL A 462 -29.49 12.89 -5.91
CA VAL A 462 -30.02 13.50 -7.13
C VAL A 462 -29.42 14.89 -7.36
N THR A 463 -29.27 15.31 -8.62
CA THR A 463 -28.79 16.66 -8.95
C THR A 463 -29.92 17.69 -9.09
N GLY A 464 -31.17 17.23 -9.18
CA GLY A 464 -32.37 18.05 -9.21
C GLY A 464 -33.61 17.22 -8.96
N GLY A 465 -34.71 17.85 -8.52
CA GLY A 465 -35.91 17.14 -8.10
C GLY A 465 -35.77 16.43 -6.76
N ARG A 466 -36.64 15.48 -6.47
CA ARG A 466 -36.59 14.67 -5.24
C ARG A 466 -37.22 13.29 -5.46
N ILE A 467 -36.83 12.33 -4.61
CA ILE A 467 -37.46 11.00 -4.52
C ILE A 467 -38.09 10.92 -3.14
N THR A 468 -39.33 10.44 -3.07
CA THR A 468 -40.04 10.32 -1.79
C THR A 468 -40.45 8.88 -1.51
N LEU A 469 -40.38 8.48 -0.23
CA LEU A 469 -40.93 7.24 0.32
C LEU A 469 -42.08 7.61 1.24
N ASP A 470 -43.31 7.15 0.89
CA ASP A 470 -44.55 7.51 1.60
C ASP A 470 -44.73 9.03 1.79
N GLY A 471 -44.28 9.82 0.80
CA GLY A 471 -44.33 11.27 0.80
C GLY A 471 -43.20 11.98 1.53
N VAL A 472 -42.27 11.25 2.18
CA VAL A 472 -41.08 11.80 2.84
C VAL A 472 -39.92 11.77 1.86
N ASP A 473 -39.21 12.91 1.71
CA ASP A 473 -38.03 12.99 0.85
C ASP A 473 -36.90 12.11 1.43
N ILE A 474 -36.41 11.13 0.63
CA ILE A 474 -35.34 10.22 1.05
C ILE A 474 -34.02 10.94 1.36
N ALA A 475 -33.81 12.15 0.84
CA ALA A 475 -32.65 12.97 1.16
C ALA A 475 -32.65 13.46 2.60
N THR A 476 -33.82 13.56 3.23
CA THR A 476 -34.02 13.99 4.63
C THR A 476 -34.00 12.83 5.63
N MET A 477 -33.84 11.59 5.16
CA MET A 477 -33.76 10.39 5.99
C MET A 477 -32.30 9.95 6.15
N PRO A 478 -31.88 9.35 7.28
CA PRO A 478 -30.63 8.60 7.34
C PRO A 478 -30.62 7.48 6.31
N ARG A 479 -29.46 7.24 5.66
CA ARG A 479 -29.32 6.18 4.66
C ARG A 479 -29.58 4.78 5.23
N GLU A 480 -29.21 4.57 6.48
CA GLU A 480 -29.46 3.33 7.21
C GLU A 480 -30.98 3.07 7.31
N GLN A 481 -31.74 4.04 7.84
CA GLN A 481 -33.19 3.95 7.98
C GLN A 481 -33.91 3.76 6.64
N LEU A 482 -33.44 4.38 5.55
CA LEU A 482 -33.96 4.16 4.21
C LEU A 482 -33.69 2.73 3.72
N ARG A 483 -32.45 2.27 3.88
CA ARG A 483 -31.99 0.97 3.35
C ARG A 483 -32.56 -0.22 4.12
N GLU A 484 -32.87 -0.06 5.39
CA GLU A 484 -33.63 -1.06 6.16
C GLU A 484 -35.00 -1.38 5.53
N GLN A 485 -35.59 -0.41 4.82
CA GLN A 485 -36.89 -0.59 4.15
C GLN A 485 -36.73 -1.22 2.75
N ILE A 486 -35.50 -1.40 2.25
CA ILE A 486 -35.26 -1.83 0.87
C ILE A 486 -34.39 -3.10 0.87
N GLY A 487 -34.97 -4.19 0.37
CA GLY A 487 -34.24 -5.42 0.07
C GLY A 487 -33.71 -5.42 -1.36
N MET A 488 -32.49 -5.86 -1.56
CA MET A 488 -31.85 -5.88 -2.88
C MET A 488 -31.30 -7.26 -3.21
N VAL A 489 -31.69 -7.78 -4.39
CA VAL A 489 -31.11 -8.99 -4.99
C VAL A 489 -30.41 -8.58 -6.29
N LEU A 490 -29.06 -8.63 -6.26
CA LEU A 490 -28.21 -8.24 -7.38
C LEU A 490 -27.99 -9.38 -8.38
N GLN A 491 -27.66 -9.01 -9.62
CA GLN A 491 -27.20 -9.95 -10.65
C GLN A 491 -25.89 -10.66 -10.23
N ASP A 492 -24.90 -9.89 -9.78
CA ASP A 492 -23.65 -10.43 -9.26
C ASP A 492 -23.82 -10.78 -7.78
N THR A 493 -23.97 -12.06 -7.49
CA THR A 493 -24.14 -12.57 -6.14
C THR A 493 -22.81 -12.57 -5.38
N TRP A 494 -22.76 -11.90 -4.24
CA TRP A 494 -21.60 -11.89 -3.36
C TRP A 494 -21.89 -12.65 -2.06
N LEU A 495 -20.98 -13.59 -1.71
CA LEU A 495 -20.99 -14.29 -0.44
C LEU A 495 -19.69 -13.97 0.32
N PHE A 496 -19.83 -13.77 1.62
CA PHE A 496 -18.68 -13.56 2.51
C PHE A 496 -18.07 -14.91 2.92
N GLY A 497 -16.76 -14.92 3.17
CA GLY A 497 -16.12 -16.06 3.83
C GLY A 497 -16.74 -16.27 5.22
N GLY A 498 -17.18 -17.50 5.49
CA GLY A 498 -17.91 -17.84 6.71
C GLY A 498 -18.93 -18.94 6.45
N THR A 499 -19.79 -19.25 7.42
CA THR A 499 -20.80 -20.30 7.28
C THR A 499 -21.98 -19.85 6.40
N ILE A 500 -22.77 -20.82 5.92
CA ILE A 500 -24.03 -20.51 5.22
C ILE A 500 -24.99 -19.77 6.17
N ALA A 501 -25.06 -20.17 7.46
CA ALA A 501 -25.86 -19.48 8.46
C ALA A 501 -25.45 -18.00 8.60
N GLU A 502 -24.17 -17.69 8.73
CA GLU A 502 -23.64 -16.31 8.82
C GLU A 502 -23.97 -15.50 7.54
N ASN A 503 -23.88 -16.14 6.39
CA ASN A 503 -24.23 -15.50 5.13
C ASN A 503 -25.73 -15.20 4.99
N LEU A 504 -26.61 -16.05 5.51
CA LEU A 504 -28.04 -15.80 5.60
C LEU A 504 -28.37 -14.70 6.60
N ALA A 505 -27.76 -14.79 7.78
CA ALA A 505 -27.89 -13.85 8.88
C ALA A 505 -27.53 -12.40 8.52
N TYR A 506 -26.69 -12.19 7.49
CA TYR A 506 -26.31 -10.86 7.01
C TYR A 506 -27.49 -9.98 6.57
N GLY A 507 -28.68 -10.56 6.38
CA GLY A 507 -29.91 -9.83 6.01
C GLY A 507 -30.59 -9.08 7.17
N ALA A 508 -30.29 -9.39 8.44
CA ALA A 508 -30.90 -8.75 9.60
C ALA A 508 -29.98 -8.79 10.83
N ASP A 509 -29.98 -7.71 11.62
CA ASP A 509 -29.11 -7.57 12.79
C ASP A 509 -29.60 -8.40 14.01
N ASP A 510 -30.92 -8.56 14.17
CA ASP A 510 -31.53 -9.34 15.26
C ASP A 510 -32.36 -10.50 14.68
N HIS A 511 -31.82 -11.71 14.76
CA HIS A 511 -32.43 -12.92 14.24
C HIS A 511 -32.19 -14.13 15.14
N ASP A 512 -33.20 -15.01 15.24
CA ASP A 512 -33.05 -16.32 15.83
C ASP A 512 -32.71 -17.38 14.76
N GLU A 513 -32.17 -18.51 15.17
CA GLU A 513 -31.87 -19.64 14.28
C GLU A 513 -33.12 -20.12 13.51
N ALA A 514 -34.28 -20.03 14.14
CA ALA A 514 -35.54 -20.39 13.52
C ALA A 514 -35.94 -19.41 12.39
N ALA A 515 -35.62 -18.13 12.50
CA ALA A 515 -35.84 -17.14 11.44
C ALA A 515 -34.95 -17.42 10.23
N ILE A 516 -33.68 -17.76 10.45
CA ILE A 516 -32.75 -18.17 9.38
C ILE A 516 -33.32 -19.38 8.62
N VAL A 517 -33.77 -20.41 9.34
CA VAL A 517 -34.31 -21.61 8.72
C VAL A 517 -35.60 -21.29 7.93
N ARG A 518 -36.53 -20.48 8.49
CA ARG A 518 -37.72 -20.05 7.75
C ARG A 518 -37.40 -19.28 6.47
N ALA A 519 -36.44 -18.37 6.50
CA ALA A 519 -35.97 -17.63 5.31
C ALA A 519 -35.33 -18.57 4.28
N ALA A 520 -34.53 -19.55 4.74
CA ALA A 520 -33.93 -20.55 3.89
C ALA A 520 -34.97 -21.50 3.24
N GLU A 521 -36.00 -21.90 3.98
CA GLU A 521 -37.10 -22.68 3.44
C GLU A 521 -37.90 -21.88 2.37
N ALA A 522 -38.22 -20.63 2.66
CA ALA A 522 -38.95 -19.75 1.73
C ALA A 522 -38.18 -19.50 0.41
N ALA A 523 -36.83 -19.40 0.51
CA ALA A 523 -35.94 -19.23 -0.63
C ALA A 523 -35.47 -20.56 -1.27
N HIS A 524 -35.99 -21.72 -0.85
CA HIS A 524 -35.57 -23.05 -1.31
C HIS A 524 -34.06 -23.38 -1.06
N VAL A 525 -33.43 -22.72 -0.10
CA VAL A 525 -32.04 -22.96 0.31
C VAL A 525 -31.92 -24.21 1.19
N ASP A 526 -32.87 -24.41 2.12
CA ASP A 526 -32.89 -25.51 3.09
C ASP A 526 -32.72 -26.89 2.44
N GLY A 527 -33.34 -27.10 1.29
CA GLY A 527 -33.31 -28.38 0.59
C GLY A 527 -31.91 -28.83 0.16
N PHE A 528 -31.04 -27.95 -0.27
CA PHE A 528 -29.66 -28.31 -0.62
C PHE A 528 -28.72 -28.22 0.57
N VAL A 529 -28.96 -27.31 1.52
CA VAL A 529 -28.12 -27.16 2.73
C VAL A 529 -28.18 -28.41 3.58
N ARG A 530 -29.34 -29.01 3.78
CA ARG A 530 -29.50 -30.29 4.51
C ARG A 530 -28.79 -31.48 3.84
N MET A 531 -28.41 -31.38 2.57
CA MET A 531 -27.62 -32.42 1.89
C MET A 531 -26.13 -32.26 2.08
N LEU A 532 -25.68 -31.12 2.61
CA LEU A 532 -24.28 -30.87 2.92
C LEU A 532 -23.89 -31.54 4.26
N PRO A 533 -22.65 -32.04 4.38
CA PRO A 533 -22.21 -32.75 5.61
C PRO A 533 -22.36 -31.93 6.89
N GLU A 534 -22.12 -30.62 6.81
CA GLU A 534 -22.17 -29.71 7.97
C GLU A 534 -23.42 -28.83 7.97
N GLY A 535 -24.36 -29.04 7.02
CA GLY A 535 -25.61 -28.28 6.94
C GLY A 535 -25.36 -26.76 6.86
N TYR A 536 -26.04 -26.01 7.72
CA TYR A 536 -25.91 -24.54 7.82
C TYR A 536 -24.53 -24.07 8.29
N GLU A 537 -23.77 -24.92 8.99
CA GLU A 537 -22.39 -24.63 9.43
C GLU A 537 -21.34 -24.86 8.34
N THR A 538 -21.77 -25.27 7.13
CA THR A 538 -20.87 -25.43 6.00
C THR A 538 -20.19 -24.10 5.69
N THR A 539 -18.84 -24.08 5.75
CA THR A 539 -18.05 -22.90 5.48
C THR A 539 -17.96 -22.65 3.98
N LEU A 540 -18.27 -21.42 3.58
CA LEU A 540 -18.08 -20.91 2.22
C LEU A 540 -16.69 -20.26 2.11
N ASP A 541 -16.00 -20.50 0.99
CA ASP A 541 -14.76 -19.77 0.68
C ASP A 541 -15.08 -18.32 0.24
N GLU A 542 -14.05 -17.46 0.16
CA GLU A 542 -14.19 -16.03 -0.17
C GLU A 542 -14.89 -15.76 -1.51
N GLU A 543 -14.91 -16.74 -2.42
CA GLU A 543 -15.60 -16.64 -3.72
C GLU A 543 -16.85 -17.51 -3.77
N GLY A 544 -17.13 -18.28 -2.72
CA GLY A 544 -18.22 -19.27 -2.69
C GLY A 544 -18.07 -20.34 -3.78
N SER A 545 -16.81 -20.70 -4.14
CA SER A 545 -16.53 -21.61 -5.25
C SER A 545 -17.03 -23.04 -4.98
N ASN A 546 -17.30 -23.35 -3.72
CA ASN A 546 -17.84 -24.64 -3.26
C ASN A 546 -19.37 -24.77 -3.39
N VAL A 547 -20.07 -23.72 -3.86
CA VAL A 547 -21.50 -23.75 -4.17
C VAL A 547 -21.76 -23.26 -5.60
N SER A 548 -22.82 -23.79 -6.26
CA SER A 548 -23.16 -23.42 -7.62
C SER A 548 -23.65 -21.96 -7.73
N ALA A 549 -23.58 -21.36 -8.92
CA ALA A 549 -24.09 -20.00 -9.16
C ALA A 549 -25.57 -19.84 -8.74
N GLY A 550 -26.42 -20.84 -9.05
CA GLY A 550 -27.81 -20.83 -8.63
C GLY A 550 -28.00 -20.93 -7.12
N GLN A 551 -27.17 -21.75 -6.42
CA GLN A 551 -27.19 -21.83 -4.96
C GLN A 551 -26.79 -20.51 -4.31
N LYS A 552 -25.75 -19.83 -4.84
CA LYS A 552 -25.37 -18.47 -4.40
C LYS A 552 -26.55 -17.51 -4.52
N GLN A 553 -27.27 -17.55 -5.64
CA GLN A 553 -28.41 -16.67 -5.86
C GLN A 553 -29.54 -16.96 -4.88
N LEU A 554 -29.87 -18.24 -4.61
CA LEU A 554 -30.85 -18.61 -3.60
C LEU A 554 -30.47 -18.12 -2.19
N ILE A 555 -29.20 -18.23 -1.78
CA ILE A 555 -28.70 -17.68 -0.51
C ILE A 555 -28.91 -16.15 -0.45
N THR A 556 -28.61 -15.44 -1.55
CA THR A 556 -28.82 -13.99 -1.62
C THR A 556 -30.30 -13.60 -1.55
N ILE A 557 -31.19 -14.40 -2.15
CA ILE A 557 -32.65 -14.22 -2.04
C ILE A 557 -33.10 -14.47 -0.59
N ALA A 558 -32.55 -15.48 0.09
CA ALA A 558 -32.86 -15.77 1.49
C ALA A 558 -32.47 -14.63 2.44
N ARG A 559 -31.37 -13.90 2.17
CA ARG A 559 -31.04 -12.65 2.89
C ARG A 559 -32.18 -11.62 2.80
N ALA A 560 -32.74 -11.46 1.61
CA ALA A 560 -33.85 -10.53 1.40
C ALA A 560 -35.15 -11.00 2.08
N PHE A 561 -35.36 -12.31 2.24
CA PHE A 561 -36.49 -12.83 3.04
C PHE A 561 -36.31 -12.50 4.53
N LEU A 562 -35.09 -12.67 5.05
CA LEU A 562 -34.79 -12.41 6.46
C LEU A 562 -34.91 -10.94 6.83
N ALA A 563 -34.55 -10.04 5.91
CA ALA A 563 -34.64 -8.59 6.10
C ALA A 563 -36.06 -8.05 6.15
N GLU A 564 -37.07 -8.79 5.67
CA GLU A 564 -38.51 -8.40 5.61
C GLU A 564 -38.77 -6.97 5.08
N PRO A 565 -38.16 -6.54 3.98
CA PRO A 565 -38.25 -5.17 3.50
C PRO A 565 -39.63 -4.83 2.95
N SER A 566 -40.01 -3.55 3.01
CA SER A 566 -41.24 -3.03 2.39
C SER A 566 -41.10 -2.84 0.86
N ILE A 567 -39.89 -2.62 0.39
CA ILE A 567 -39.55 -2.38 -1.02
C ILE A 567 -38.49 -3.40 -1.46
N LEU A 568 -38.62 -3.91 -2.67
CA LEU A 568 -37.70 -4.84 -3.28
C LEU A 568 -37.09 -4.28 -4.55
N ILE A 569 -35.78 -4.49 -4.70
CA ILE A 569 -35.05 -4.23 -5.92
C ILE A 569 -34.44 -5.55 -6.40
N LEU A 570 -34.85 -5.97 -7.59
CA LEU A 570 -34.49 -7.27 -8.15
C LEU A 570 -33.80 -7.06 -9.50
N ASP A 571 -32.57 -7.54 -9.65
CA ASP A 571 -31.85 -7.54 -10.93
C ASP A 571 -31.78 -8.97 -11.46
N GLU A 572 -32.54 -9.23 -12.55
CA GLU A 572 -32.89 -10.56 -13.01
C GLU A 572 -31.98 -11.11 -14.10
N ALA A 573 -30.67 -11.23 -13.87
CA ALA A 573 -29.80 -11.90 -14.83
C ALA A 573 -29.37 -13.29 -14.33
N THR A 574 -29.93 -14.34 -14.99
CA THR A 574 -29.64 -15.76 -14.65
C THR A 574 -28.97 -16.53 -15.80
N SER A 575 -28.07 -15.91 -16.54
CA SER A 575 -27.46 -16.49 -17.77
C SER A 575 -26.58 -17.74 -17.56
N SER A 576 -26.37 -18.17 -16.30
CA SER A 576 -25.40 -19.24 -15.98
C SER A 576 -25.97 -20.31 -15.03
N VAL A 577 -27.30 -20.46 -14.93
CA VAL A 577 -27.95 -21.37 -13.98
C VAL A 577 -28.65 -22.50 -14.72
N ASP A 578 -28.62 -23.71 -14.17
CA ASP A 578 -29.35 -24.84 -14.72
C ASP A 578 -30.87 -24.65 -14.60
N THR A 579 -31.65 -25.24 -15.53
CA THR A 579 -33.09 -25.05 -15.64
C THR A 579 -33.85 -25.41 -14.35
N ARG A 580 -33.41 -26.42 -13.60
CA ARG A 580 -34.08 -26.82 -12.35
C ARG A 580 -33.93 -25.77 -11.26
N THR A 581 -32.71 -25.28 -11.06
CA THR A 581 -32.42 -24.24 -10.07
C THR A 581 -33.07 -22.91 -10.49
N GLU A 582 -33.13 -22.65 -11.80
CA GLU A 582 -33.83 -21.48 -12.35
C GLU A 582 -35.30 -21.42 -11.95
N VAL A 583 -36.01 -22.55 -12.01
CA VAL A 583 -37.43 -22.63 -11.56
C VAL A 583 -37.55 -22.34 -10.06
N LEU A 584 -36.58 -22.82 -9.23
CA LEU A 584 -36.57 -22.52 -7.79
C LEU A 584 -36.35 -21.04 -7.52
N ILE A 585 -35.39 -20.41 -8.21
CA ILE A 585 -35.13 -18.98 -8.13
C ILE A 585 -36.36 -18.17 -8.47
N GLN A 586 -37.06 -18.51 -9.58
CA GLN A 586 -38.29 -17.83 -9.98
C GLN A 586 -39.39 -17.95 -8.93
N ARG A 587 -39.59 -19.14 -8.36
CA ARG A 587 -40.58 -19.36 -7.29
C ARG A 587 -40.22 -18.53 -6.05
N ALA A 588 -38.97 -18.55 -5.62
CA ALA A 588 -38.50 -17.75 -4.49
C ALA A 588 -38.71 -16.25 -4.73
N MET A 589 -38.36 -15.74 -5.92
CA MET A 589 -38.57 -14.34 -6.30
C MET A 589 -40.06 -13.95 -6.33
N ASN A 590 -40.94 -14.81 -6.87
CA ASN A 590 -42.37 -14.54 -6.88
C ASN A 590 -42.94 -14.50 -5.46
N THR A 591 -42.56 -15.44 -4.60
CA THR A 591 -42.94 -15.44 -3.18
C THR A 591 -42.42 -14.19 -2.46
N LEU A 592 -41.20 -13.78 -2.72
CA LEU A 592 -40.59 -12.61 -2.10
C LEU A 592 -41.33 -11.31 -2.46
N ARG A 593 -41.82 -11.16 -3.71
CA ARG A 593 -42.55 -9.97 -4.19
C ARG A 593 -43.94 -9.83 -3.58
N THR A 594 -44.57 -10.92 -3.12
CA THR A 594 -45.94 -10.89 -2.65
C THR A 594 -46.17 -9.87 -1.54
N GLY A 595 -47.04 -8.88 -1.77
CA GLY A 595 -47.39 -7.82 -0.80
C GLY A 595 -46.32 -6.73 -0.62
N ARG A 596 -45.31 -6.66 -1.48
CA ARG A 596 -44.20 -5.68 -1.42
C ARG A 596 -44.12 -4.88 -2.71
N THR A 597 -43.77 -3.59 -2.59
CA THR A 597 -43.47 -2.76 -3.78
C THR A 597 -42.16 -3.25 -4.39
N SER A 598 -42.17 -3.61 -5.68
CA SER A 598 -41.02 -4.27 -6.30
C SER A 598 -40.59 -3.56 -7.58
N PHE A 599 -39.28 -3.20 -7.66
CA PHE A 599 -38.64 -2.72 -8.87
C PHE A 599 -37.80 -3.86 -9.46
N VAL A 600 -38.09 -4.28 -10.68
CA VAL A 600 -37.43 -5.41 -11.33
C VAL A 600 -36.76 -4.93 -12.61
N ILE A 601 -35.42 -5.02 -12.67
CA ILE A 601 -34.68 -4.87 -13.94
C ILE A 601 -34.89 -6.18 -14.70
N ALA A 602 -35.91 -6.18 -15.57
CA ALA A 602 -36.41 -7.40 -16.17
C ALA A 602 -35.64 -7.76 -17.45
N HIS A 603 -35.09 -8.97 -17.46
CA HIS A 603 -34.47 -9.60 -18.62
C HIS A 603 -35.28 -10.81 -19.14
N ARG A 604 -36.40 -11.14 -18.48
CA ARG A 604 -37.26 -12.27 -18.82
C ARG A 604 -38.66 -11.84 -19.20
N LEU A 605 -39.19 -12.52 -20.19
CA LEU A 605 -40.51 -12.22 -20.70
C LEU A 605 -41.63 -12.44 -19.66
N SER A 606 -41.56 -13.51 -18.86
CA SER A 606 -42.53 -13.80 -17.81
C SER A 606 -42.64 -12.67 -16.79
N THR A 607 -41.50 -12.18 -16.31
CA THR A 607 -41.45 -11.10 -15.32
C THR A 607 -41.99 -9.78 -15.86
N ILE A 608 -41.75 -9.51 -17.16
CA ILE A 608 -42.25 -8.29 -17.81
C ILE A 608 -43.78 -8.37 -17.97
N ARG A 609 -44.29 -9.52 -18.38
CA ARG A 609 -45.75 -9.70 -18.60
C ARG A 609 -46.59 -9.65 -17.31
N ASP A 610 -46.00 -10.16 -16.22
CA ASP A 610 -46.67 -10.25 -14.92
C ASP A 610 -46.51 -8.98 -14.08
N ALA A 611 -45.87 -7.92 -14.60
CA ALA A 611 -45.68 -6.65 -13.92
C ALA A 611 -46.96 -5.77 -14.01
N ASP A 612 -47.27 -5.08 -12.90
CA ASP A 612 -48.38 -4.13 -12.83
C ASP A 612 -48.12 -2.86 -13.65
N LEU A 613 -46.83 -2.49 -13.75
CA LEU A 613 -46.36 -1.33 -14.51
C LEU A 613 -45.03 -1.66 -15.20
N ILE A 614 -44.96 -1.41 -16.49
CA ILE A 614 -43.72 -1.50 -17.27
C ILE A 614 -43.23 -0.10 -17.58
N LEU A 615 -41.94 0.15 -17.27
CA LEU A 615 -41.25 1.38 -17.61
C LEU A 615 -40.26 1.10 -18.74
N VAL A 616 -40.46 1.71 -19.88
CA VAL A 616 -39.54 1.63 -21.02
C VAL A 616 -38.59 2.81 -20.97
N MET A 617 -37.32 2.52 -20.76
CA MET A 617 -36.27 3.54 -20.66
C MET A 617 -35.41 3.56 -21.91
N GLU A 618 -35.22 4.76 -22.49
CA GLU A 618 -34.25 5.05 -23.54
C GLU A 618 -33.52 6.36 -23.21
N ASN A 619 -32.22 6.35 -23.33
CA ASN A 619 -31.36 7.53 -23.11
C ASN A 619 -31.66 8.30 -21.80
N GLY A 620 -31.92 7.56 -20.71
CA GLY A 620 -32.18 8.11 -19.38
C GLY A 620 -33.59 8.69 -19.17
N SER A 621 -34.47 8.54 -20.11
CA SER A 621 -35.88 8.99 -20.01
C SER A 621 -36.84 7.82 -20.08
N ILE A 622 -37.98 7.94 -19.39
CA ILE A 622 -39.09 7.02 -19.56
C ILE A 622 -39.81 7.46 -20.85
N VAL A 623 -39.74 6.61 -21.88
CA VAL A 623 -40.38 6.90 -23.18
C VAL A 623 -41.79 6.34 -23.26
N GLU A 624 -42.06 5.23 -22.54
CA GLU A 624 -43.38 4.61 -22.44
C GLU A 624 -43.58 4.02 -21.04
N GLN A 625 -44.82 4.03 -20.58
CA GLN A 625 -45.22 3.36 -19.34
C GLN A 625 -46.63 2.82 -19.47
N GLY A 626 -46.90 1.65 -18.92
CA GLY A 626 -48.23 1.00 -18.96
C GLY A 626 -48.13 -0.50 -18.69
N THR A 627 -49.23 -1.20 -18.86
CA THR A 627 -49.27 -2.67 -18.79
C THR A 627 -48.73 -3.31 -20.07
N HIS A 628 -48.46 -4.61 -20.04
CA HIS A 628 -47.98 -5.35 -21.21
C HIS A 628 -48.94 -5.21 -22.40
N GLU A 629 -50.26 -5.35 -22.17
CA GLU A 629 -51.28 -5.30 -23.21
C GLU A 629 -51.37 -3.90 -23.84
N GLU A 630 -51.35 -2.84 -23.01
CA GLU A 630 -51.41 -1.47 -23.48
C GLU A 630 -50.19 -1.10 -24.34
N LEU A 631 -48.99 -1.49 -23.91
CA LEU A 631 -47.75 -1.15 -24.60
C LEU A 631 -47.55 -1.96 -25.90
N ILE A 632 -48.01 -3.19 -25.97
CA ILE A 632 -48.03 -3.96 -27.22
C ILE A 632 -49.02 -3.34 -28.22
N ALA A 633 -50.21 -2.93 -27.75
CA ALA A 633 -51.22 -2.30 -28.59
C ALA A 633 -50.79 -0.92 -29.12
N ALA A 634 -49.90 -0.21 -28.39
CA ALA A 634 -49.38 1.06 -28.81
C ALA A 634 -48.31 0.98 -29.93
N GLU A 635 -47.82 -0.23 -30.28
CA GLU A 635 -46.79 -0.50 -31.31
C GLU A 635 -45.55 0.38 -31.20
N GLY A 636 -45.21 0.82 -30.00
CA GLY A 636 -44.13 1.78 -29.68
C GLY A 636 -42.76 1.17 -29.45
N ALA A 637 -41.98 1.78 -28.57
CA ALA A 637 -40.63 1.34 -28.20
C ALA A 637 -40.65 -0.04 -27.52
N TYR A 638 -41.62 -0.28 -26.67
CA TYR A 638 -41.84 -1.58 -26.04
C TYR A 638 -42.11 -2.71 -27.04
N ALA A 639 -43.01 -2.50 -27.97
CA ALA A 639 -43.36 -3.49 -28.97
C ALA A 639 -42.18 -3.84 -29.88
N ARG A 640 -41.34 -2.84 -30.23
CA ARG A 640 -40.08 -3.07 -30.97
C ARG A 640 -39.09 -3.89 -30.15
N LEU A 641 -38.90 -3.56 -28.87
CA LEU A 641 -38.00 -4.26 -27.97
C LEU A 641 -38.44 -5.69 -27.73
N TYR A 642 -39.77 -5.90 -27.54
CA TYR A 642 -40.39 -7.19 -27.40
C TYR A 642 -40.16 -8.06 -28.64
N SER A 643 -40.43 -7.52 -29.84
CA SER A 643 -40.23 -8.23 -31.10
C SER A 643 -38.78 -8.60 -31.35
N ALA A 644 -37.83 -7.71 -30.98
CA ALA A 644 -36.40 -7.94 -31.20
C ALA A 644 -35.78 -8.98 -30.24
N GLN A 645 -36.23 -9.03 -28.99
CA GLN A 645 -35.64 -9.90 -27.97
C GLN A 645 -36.41 -11.19 -27.71
N PHE A 646 -37.74 -11.22 -27.90
CA PHE A 646 -38.58 -12.29 -27.40
C PHE A 646 -39.46 -12.96 -28.47
N ALA A 647 -39.63 -12.37 -29.66
CA ALA A 647 -40.45 -12.99 -30.72
C ALA A 647 -39.83 -14.30 -31.27
N GLN A 648 -38.51 -14.47 -31.20
CA GLN A 648 -37.85 -15.71 -31.58
C GLN A 648 -38.11 -16.87 -30.58
N ALA A 649 -38.26 -16.57 -29.29
CA ALA A 649 -38.47 -17.57 -28.25
C ALA A 649 -39.89 -18.16 -28.26
N VAL A 650 -40.86 -17.43 -28.79
CA VAL A 650 -42.28 -17.91 -28.90
C VAL A 650 -42.46 -18.82 -30.12
N ALA A 651 -41.66 -18.65 -31.17
CA ALA A 651 -41.75 -19.49 -32.39
C ALA A 651 -41.13 -20.90 -32.22
N GLU A 652 -40.37 -21.16 -31.13
CA GLU A 652 -39.78 -22.48 -30.85
C GLU A 652 -40.63 -23.33 -29.89
N VAL A 653 -41.77 -22.83 -29.39
CA VAL A 653 -42.65 -23.52 -28.42
C VAL A 653 -43.98 -23.98 -29.04
N ASP A 654 -44.34 -23.57 -30.27
CA ASP A 654 -45.41 -24.11 -31.08
C ASP A 654 -44.84 -25.14 -32.10
#